data_7f0a56452262a583d722439c0012d1e2
#
_entry.id   7f0a56452262a583d722439c0012d1e2
#
_cell.length_a   1.000
_cell.length_b   1.000
_cell.length_c   1.000
_cell.angle_alpha   90.00
_cell.angle_beta   90.00
_cell.angle_gamma   90.00
#
_symmetry.space_group_name_H-M   'P 1'
#
loop_
_entity.id
_entity.type
_entity.pdbx_description
1 polymer ?
#
loop_
_entity_poly.entity_id
_entity_poly.type
_entity_poly.pdbx_seq_one_letter_code
_entity_poly.pdbx_strand_id
1 'polypeptide(L)'
;VSDATVTLLPDNMVMKTDSDGKFIFQNLYEGTYTLEIRCTGHHAKHIIVDLERRDTIINIQLNVNQQEIEQVDVLAKVSAVDNLINAENAAMPVRVITRREIELMGSRRLDEVLKEQTGIAMVNDIAGGSRAIGVQIQGFSSNYVMVLIDGQPMLGRNSGNFDLSRISVTNIERIEIIKGASSCLYGSDALGGAINIITRHGAIAPQAHASVLYGTLNTVDATLEGETPFAHQRGSVVLSGNYYRTDGFNTDTKYLTAESTTFPPYENYSFQGRARYRITKDGTFGITGRYATRHSNMFNAWSDETGIADSQTDQDINASASYDHHFGTNLRSMTRYYFTRFQTDMQAEWLQQGTLANAEKFGQQAHRIEQQLTYTPASTLKLTGGVGGSTEVMDNQELDNKHALYTAFAFLQTEWKPADRMQTTLGIRYDYTNVYRGHVSPSFGVQYHINSTLLAKAGIGAGFKAPDYKMRYQVFYNPAANYLVVGSDRIADVIQAMESSGELSFKNSYMLNQVSGNLQAERSLSNNIGLVWNPSPKWQTELSVFYHRINDQINTVIVGGTTSFSNIYSYRNLPKAENKGLEVSTIYQATTDLQLSAGYQYLIAKDLSVLDSIRAGRWPYNQTINNPITGESRAPTVKDYWGIEDRSRHMLNLKALYEYRPWEMNFNLRANIRGKYPFQETTANGFIDEYDEFVPDHVLINLTIEKNLWNKKLTLRLIADNLLDFTHRNMLGQPGRVILGGLSYRWLKD
;
A
#
# COMPACT_ATOMS: atom_id res chain seq x y z
N VAL A 1 36.05 17.58 -5.49
CA VAL A 1 34.85 17.53 -6.34
C VAL A 1 33.74 18.33 -5.66
N SER A 2 33.23 19.37 -6.35
CA SER A 2 32.10 20.18 -5.86
C SER A 2 30.77 19.43 -6.00
N ASP A 3 29.81 19.78 -5.15
CA ASP A 3 28.43 19.23 -5.17
C ASP A 3 28.33 17.71 -4.93
N ALA A 4 29.38 17.09 -4.41
CA ALA A 4 29.32 15.69 -3.96
C ALA A 4 28.46 15.58 -2.70
N THR A 5 27.61 14.57 -2.64
CA THR A 5 26.82 14.25 -1.46
C THR A 5 27.62 13.35 -0.54
N VAL A 6 27.85 13.80 0.69
CA VAL A 6 28.54 13.05 1.74
C VAL A 6 27.55 12.69 2.84
N THR A 7 27.35 11.39 3.04
CA THR A 7 26.46 10.85 4.09
C THR A 7 27.29 10.25 5.20
N LEU A 8 27.05 10.66 6.44
CA LEU A 8 27.71 10.15 7.64
C LEU A 8 26.79 9.15 8.35
N LEU A 9 27.22 7.91 8.48
CA LEU A 9 26.50 6.83 9.17
C LEU A 9 27.15 6.56 10.55
N PRO A 10 26.39 6.16 11.57
CA PRO A 10 25.00 5.74 11.55
C PRO A 10 23.97 6.88 11.60
N ASP A 11 24.39 8.13 11.69
CA ASP A 11 23.50 9.26 11.96
C ASP A 11 22.69 9.72 10.76
N ASN A 12 22.97 9.19 9.54
CA ASN A 12 22.41 9.63 8.27
C ASN A 12 22.51 11.16 8.03
N MET A 13 23.58 11.75 8.53
CA MET A 13 23.85 13.15 8.25
C MET A 13 24.31 13.28 6.80
N VAL A 14 23.61 14.09 5.99
CA VAL A 14 23.94 14.31 4.58
C VAL A 14 24.40 15.74 4.38
N MET A 15 25.53 15.95 3.74
CA MET A 15 26.09 17.23 3.38
C MET A 15 26.55 17.24 1.94
N LYS A 16 26.52 18.39 1.30
CA LYS A 16 27.14 18.58 0.00
C LYS A 16 28.49 19.26 0.15
N THR A 17 29.44 18.87 -0.71
CA THR A 17 30.72 19.58 -0.78
C THR A 17 30.55 20.96 -1.43
N ASP A 18 31.31 21.93 -0.96
CA ASP A 18 31.38 23.28 -1.51
C ASP A 18 32.07 23.33 -2.90
N SER A 19 32.28 24.55 -3.43
CA SER A 19 32.98 24.77 -4.71
C SER A 19 34.39 24.23 -4.73
N ASP A 20 35.07 24.15 -3.60
CA ASP A 20 36.40 23.62 -3.44
C ASP A 20 36.45 22.10 -3.16
N GLY A 21 35.27 21.46 -3.08
CA GLY A 21 35.13 20.05 -2.77
C GLY A 21 35.29 19.74 -1.28
N LYS A 22 35.15 20.73 -0.40
CA LYS A 22 35.27 20.57 1.06
C LYS A 22 33.90 20.30 1.69
N PHE A 23 33.88 19.52 2.75
CA PHE A 23 32.74 19.29 3.63
C PHE A 23 33.20 19.29 5.08
N ILE A 24 32.31 19.65 6.01
CA ILE A 24 32.63 19.71 7.44
C ILE A 24 31.44 19.23 8.24
N PHE A 25 31.59 18.11 8.92
CA PHE A 25 30.68 17.71 9.99
C PHE A 25 31.23 18.24 11.31
N GLN A 26 30.42 19.00 12.04
CA GLN A 26 30.83 19.64 13.31
C GLN A 26 30.11 19.00 14.49
N ASN A 27 30.75 19.08 15.66
CA ASN A 27 30.17 18.62 16.93
C ASN A 27 29.78 17.13 16.94
N LEU A 28 30.55 16.30 16.23
CA LEU A 28 30.40 14.86 16.31
C LEU A 28 30.98 14.33 17.63
N TYR A 29 30.40 13.23 18.12
CA TYR A 29 30.95 12.52 19.29
C TYR A 29 32.11 11.61 18.88
N GLU A 30 32.96 11.26 19.84
CA GLU A 30 33.93 10.18 19.63
C GLU A 30 33.20 8.87 19.26
N GLY A 31 33.70 8.16 18.25
CA GLY A 31 33.10 6.91 17.78
C GLY A 31 33.49 6.59 16.35
N THR A 32 33.09 5.42 15.91
CA THR A 32 33.32 4.94 14.53
C THR A 32 32.18 5.37 13.62
N TYR A 33 32.50 6.07 12.55
CA TYR A 33 31.56 6.54 11.55
C TYR A 33 31.88 5.93 10.19
N THR A 34 30.88 5.77 9.37
CA THR A 34 31.05 5.44 7.94
C THR A 34 30.63 6.64 7.10
N LEU A 35 31.57 7.18 6.34
CA LEU A 35 31.31 8.18 5.31
C LEU A 35 30.96 7.48 4.00
N GLU A 36 29.79 7.77 3.47
CA GLU A 36 29.41 7.41 2.11
C GLU A 36 29.44 8.65 1.24
N ILE A 37 30.29 8.68 0.22
CA ILE A 37 30.47 9.83 -0.66
C ILE A 37 29.96 9.47 -2.05
N ARG A 38 29.07 10.29 -2.58
CA ARG A 38 28.50 10.16 -3.92
C ARG A 38 28.64 11.47 -4.68
N CYS A 39 29.06 11.37 -5.92
CA CYS A 39 29.12 12.50 -6.85
C CYS A 39 28.79 12.01 -8.25
N THR A 40 28.04 12.80 -8.98
CA THR A 40 27.71 12.53 -10.39
C THR A 40 29.02 12.36 -11.20
N GLY A 41 29.08 11.27 -11.98
CA GLY A 41 30.27 10.94 -12.76
C GLY A 41 31.44 10.33 -11.97
N HIS A 42 31.21 9.91 -10.71
CA HIS A 42 32.24 9.27 -9.89
C HIS A 42 31.69 8.01 -9.22
N HIS A 43 32.55 7.00 -9.00
CA HIS A 43 32.17 5.83 -8.22
C HIS A 43 31.89 6.22 -6.75
N ALA A 44 30.78 5.73 -6.19
CA ALA A 44 30.48 5.92 -4.78
C ALA A 44 31.59 5.30 -3.91
N LYS A 45 32.00 6.00 -2.85
CA LYS A 45 33.08 5.57 -1.96
C LYS A 45 32.60 5.51 -0.51
N HIS A 46 32.94 4.43 0.18
CA HIS A 46 32.66 4.24 1.60
C HIS A 46 33.99 4.26 2.36
N ILE A 47 34.05 5.02 3.46
CA ILE A 47 35.25 5.15 4.30
C ILE A 47 34.81 5.04 5.75
N ILE A 48 35.46 4.19 6.51
CA ILE A 48 35.29 4.10 7.97
C ILE A 48 36.25 5.08 8.61
N VAL A 49 35.74 5.88 9.52
CA VAL A 49 36.48 6.92 10.24
C VAL A 49 36.27 6.76 11.73
N ASP A 50 37.32 6.55 12.48
CA ASP A 50 37.30 6.58 13.94
C ASP A 50 37.61 8.01 14.42
N LEU A 51 36.63 8.65 15.03
CA LEU A 51 36.79 9.98 15.63
C LEU A 51 37.20 9.83 17.09
N GLU A 52 38.38 10.35 17.39
CA GLU A 52 38.89 10.57 18.74
C GLU A 52 38.54 12.01 19.19
N ARG A 53 38.96 12.43 20.39
CA ARG A 53 38.74 13.78 20.98
C ARG A 53 39.52 14.91 20.30
N ARG A 54 39.68 14.84 18.97
CA ARG A 54 40.39 15.86 18.19
C ARG A 54 39.78 15.99 16.80
N ASP A 55 39.95 17.15 16.20
CA ASP A 55 39.56 17.38 14.81
C ASP A 55 40.29 16.41 13.89
N THR A 56 39.53 15.76 13.00
CA THR A 56 40.07 14.79 12.04
C THR A 56 39.88 15.33 10.61
N ILE A 57 40.99 15.44 9.87
CA ILE A 57 40.96 15.86 8.47
C ILE A 57 41.16 14.64 7.59
N ILE A 58 40.27 14.46 6.64
CA ILE A 58 40.27 13.31 5.72
C ILE A 58 40.34 13.85 4.28
N ASN A 59 41.33 13.38 3.52
CA ASN A 59 41.39 13.63 2.08
C ASN A 59 40.85 12.43 1.32
N ILE A 60 39.79 12.66 0.53
CA ILE A 60 39.07 11.59 -0.16
C ILE A 60 39.22 11.82 -1.67
N GLN A 61 39.80 10.85 -2.35
CA GLN A 61 39.84 10.85 -3.81
C GLN A 61 38.73 9.98 -4.35
N LEU A 62 37.89 10.56 -5.21
CA LEU A 62 36.84 9.84 -5.95
C LEU A 62 37.40 9.46 -7.34
N ASN A 63 37.15 8.21 -7.74
CA ASN A 63 37.50 7.76 -9.08
C ASN A 63 36.41 8.18 -10.05
N VAL A 64 36.79 8.81 -11.16
CA VAL A 64 35.84 9.21 -12.21
C VAL A 64 35.21 7.98 -12.83
N ASN A 65 33.88 7.93 -12.80
CA ASN A 65 33.13 6.95 -13.56
C ASN A 65 32.77 7.57 -14.92
N GLN A 66 33.48 7.17 -15.98
CA GLN A 66 33.24 7.70 -17.33
C GLN A 66 31.86 7.31 -17.90
N GLN A 67 31.02 6.58 -17.16
CA GLN A 67 29.73 6.01 -17.62
C GLN A 67 28.48 6.47 -16.85
N GLU A 68 28.61 7.26 -15.79
CA GLU A 68 27.43 7.77 -15.07
C GLU A 68 27.05 9.19 -15.50
N ILE A 69 26.15 9.26 -16.45
CA ILE A 69 25.15 10.33 -16.53
C ILE A 69 24.20 10.11 -15.36
N GLU A 70 23.76 11.17 -14.68
CA GLU A 70 22.79 11.10 -13.58
C GLU A 70 21.71 10.03 -13.87
N GLN A 71 22.01 8.80 -13.57
CA GLN A 71 21.01 7.83 -13.27
C GLN A 71 20.33 8.42 -12.04
N VAL A 72 19.07 8.83 -12.17
CA VAL A 72 18.19 8.93 -11.01
C VAL A 72 18.39 7.60 -10.33
N ASP A 73 19.15 7.61 -9.23
CA ASP A 73 19.47 6.39 -8.50
C ASP A 73 18.15 5.87 -7.95
N VAL A 74 17.45 5.10 -8.77
CA VAL A 74 16.20 4.38 -8.41
C VAL A 74 16.51 3.36 -7.32
N LEU A 75 17.78 3.14 -7.07
CA LEU A 75 18.34 2.37 -5.99
C LEU A 75 19.08 3.30 -5.01
N ALA A 76 18.36 4.26 -4.41
CA ALA A 76 18.83 4.79 -3.14
C ALA A 76 19.03 3.56 -2.23
N LYS A 77 20.27 3.18 -1.96
CA LYS A 77 20.57 2.14 -0.99
C LYS A 77 19.88 2.54 0.29
N VAL A 78 18.79 1.86 0.53
CA VAL A 78 17.90 2.07 1.65
C VAL A 78 18.74 2.00 2.92
N SER A 79 18.96 3.14 3.55
CA SER A 79 19.59 3.17 4.85
C SER A 79 18.72 2.34 5.80
N ALA A 80 19.29 1.27 6.31
CA ALA A 80 18.62 0.31 7.20
C ALA A 80 18.40 0.87 8.63
N VAL A 81 18.09 2.16 8.76
CA VAL A 81 18.05 2.82 10.07
C VAL A 81 16.84 2.41 10.90
N ASP A 82 15.68 2.15 10.26
CA ASP A 82 14.46 1.78 10.99
C ASP A 82 13.93 0.38 10.69
N ASN A 83 14.41 -0.27 9.62
CA ASN A 83 14.14 -1.66 9.35
C ASN A 83 15.46 -2.42 9.30
N LEU A 84 15.58 -3.47 10.12
CA LEU A 84 16.73 -4.37 10.05
C LEU A 84 16.67 -5.27 8.78
N ILE A 85 15.52 -5.29 8.14
CA ILE A 85 15.27 -6.06 6.92
C ILE A 85 15.41 -5.10 5.72
N ASN A 86 16.33 -5.39 4.83
CA ASN A 86 16.49 -4.65 3.60
C ASN A 86 15.48 -5.19 2.56
N ALA A 87 14.57 -4.33 2.11
CA ALA A 87 13.59 -4.69 1.11
C ALA A 87 14.22 -5.11 -0.23
N GLU A 88 15.38 -4.55 -0.61
CA GLU A 88 16.12 -4.92 -1.83
C GLU A 88 16.57 -6.39 -1.83
N ASN A 89 16.82 -6.95 -0.65
CA ASN A 89 17.24 -8.32 -0.45
C ASN A 89 16.07 -9.27 -0.10
N ALA A 90 14.83 -8.77 -0.19
CA ALA A 90 13.65 -9.61 0.04
C ALA A 90 13.58 -10.76 -0.98
N ALA A 91 13.00 -11.88 -0.55
CA ALA A 91 12.79 -13.03 -1.42
C ALA A 91 11.82 -12.71 -2.58
N MET A 92 10.86 -11.82 -2.35
CA MET A 92 9.88 -11.38 -3.33
C MET A 92 10.33 -10.11 -4.05
N PRO A 93 9.80 -9.83 -5.27
CA PRO A 93 10.06 -8.60 -5.99
C PRO A 93 9.65 -7.35 -5.18
N VAL A 94 10.50 -6.34 -5.15
CA VAL A 94 10.24 -5.07 -4.46
C VAL A 94 10.38 -3.90 -5.42
N ARG A 95 9.37 -3.02 -5.43
CA ARG A 95 9.43 -1.71 -6.09
C ARG A 95 9.59 -0.63 -5.03
N VAL A 96 10.59 0.22 -5.17
CA VAL A 96 10.78 1.40 -4.33
C VAL A 96 10.37 2.63 -5.13
N ILE A 97 9.55 3.49 -4.52
CA ILE A 97 9.14 4.79 -5.05
C ILE A 97 9.77 5.85 -4.15
N THR A 98 10.63 6.67 -4.72
CA THR A 98 11.36 7.70 -3.99
C THR A 98 10.51 8.95 -3.75
N ARG A 99 10.88 9.77 -2.77
CA ARG A 99 10.26 11.08 -2.53
C ARG A 99 10.23 11.93 -3.81
N ARG A 100 11.34 11.98 -4.57
CA ARG A 100 11.41 12.77 -5.80
C ARG A 100 10.41 12.29 -6.85
N GLU A 101 10.21 10.98 -6.99
CA GLU A 101 9.17 10.44 -7.88
C GLU A 101 7.77 10.89 -7.43
N ILE A 102 7.46 10.85 -6.12
CA ILE A 102 6.18 11.29 -5.57
C ILE A 102 5.95 12.79 -5.84
N GLU A 103 6.95 13.63 -5.59
CA GLU A 103 6.89 15.07 -5.85
C GLU A 103 6.61 15.37 -7.32
N LEU A 104 7.30 14.68 -8.24
CA LEU A 104 7.13 14.84 -9.70
C LEU A 104 5.76 14.35 -10.20
N MET A 105 5.16 13.36 -9.55
CA MET A 105 3.78 12.93 -9.87
C MET A 105 2.76 14.01 -9.48
N GLY A 106 3.08 14.85 -8.50
CA GLY A 106 2.14 15.80 -7.93
C GLY A 106 1.05 15.13 -7.10
N SER A 107 1.28 13.91 -6.66
CA SER A 107 0.33 13.14 -5.85
C SER A 107 0.20 13.73 -4.45
N ARG A 108 -1.01 13.68 -3.90
CA ARG A 108 -1.39 14.24 -2.59
C ARG A 108 -1.59 13.15 -1.56
N ARG A 109 -2.03 11.98 -2.02
CA ARG A 109 -2.37 10.82 -1.19
C ARG A 109 -1.73 9.56 -1.73
N LEU A 110 -1.65 8.54 -0.87
CA LEU A 110 -1.01 7.27 -1.19
C LEU A 110 -1.68 6.54 -2.36
N ASP A 111 -3.02 6.54 -2.43
CA ASP A 111 -3.78 5.93 -3.53
C ASP A 111 -3.40 6.50 -4.90
N GLU A 112 -3.17 7.82 -4.97
CA GLU A 112 -2.75 8.51 -6.21
C GLU A 112 -1.35 8.09 -6.68
N VAL A 113 -0.43 7.85 -5.74
CA VAL A 113 0.92 7.34 -6.05
C VAL A 113 0.86 5.90 -6.57
N LEU A 114 0.06 5.07 -5.90
CA LEU A 114 0.00 3.64 -6.17
C LEU A 114 -0.69 3.32 -7.50
N LYS A 115 -1.74 4.05 -7.90
CA LYS A 115 -2.44 3.83 -9.17
C LYS A 115 -1.55 3.98 -10.41
N GLU A 116 -0.42 4.64 -10.28
CA GLU A 116 0.55 4.84 -11.36
C GLU A 116 1.65 3.78 -11.41
N GLN A 117 1.60 2.78 -10.54
CA GLN A 117 2.60 1.72 -10.49
C GLN A 117 2.17 0.50 -11.31
N THR A 118 3.13 -0.12 -11.99
CA THR A 118 2.90 -1.35 -12.77
C THR A 118 2.40 -2.47 -11.85
N GLY A 119 1.36 -3.17 -12.28
CA GLY A 119 0.82 -4.30 -11.54
C GLY A 119 -0.03 -3.93 -10.33
N ILE A 120 -0.41 -2.66 -10.20
CA ILE A 120 -1.25 -2.15 -9.13
C ILE A 120 -2.53 -1.54 -9.70
N ALA A 121 -3.66 -1.98 -9.20
CA ALA A 121 -4.97 -1.41 -9.52
C ALA A 121 -5.64 -0.87 -8.25
N MET A 122 -6.38 0.22 -8.38
CA MET A 122 -7.23 0.73 -7.31
C MET A 122 -8.60 0.07 -7.37
N VAL A 123 -9.16 -0.23 -6.21
CA VAL A 123 -10.50 -0.79 -6.02
C VAL A 123 -11.24 0.10 -5.04
N ASN A 124 -12.43 0.52 -5.42
CA ASN A 124 -13.26 1.39 -4.60
C ASN A 124 -14.40 0.56 -4.00
N ASP A 125 -14.46 0.50 -2.68
CA ASP A 125 -15.53 -0.15 -1.92
C ASP A 125 -16.45 0.91 -1.31
N ILE A 126 -16.95 1.80 -2.15
CA ILE A 126 -17.82 2.89 -1.69
C ILE A 126 -19.24 2.35 -1.47
N ALA A 127 -19.70 1.46 -2.34
CA ALA A 127 -21.01 0.85 -2.24
C ALA A 127 -21.18 -0.08 -1.01
N GLY A 128 -20.08 -0.68 -0.53
CA GLY A 128 -20.07 -1.53 0.66
C GLY A 128 -20.11 -0.77 1.99
N GLY A 129 -20.28 0.55 1.97
CA GLY A 129 -20.35 1.39 3.19
C GLY A 129 -19.00 1.72 3.81
N SER A 130 -17.91 1.11 3.36
CA SER A 130 -16.57 1.38 3.91
C SER A 130 -15.91 2.64 3.32
N ARG A 131 -16.37 3.11 2.16
CA ARG A 131 -15.80 4.24 1.39
C ARG A 131 -14.29 4.14 1.16
N ALA A 132 -13.75 2.94 1.28
CA ALA A 132 -12.33 2.70 1.22
C ALA A 132 -11.84 2.66 -0.21
N ILE A 133 -10.73 3.33 -0.47
CA ILE A 133 -9.94 3.14 -1.69
C ILE A 133 -8.86 2.11 -1.37
N GLY A 134 -9.10 0.88 -1.79
CA GLY A 134 -8.20 -0.25 -1.63
C GLY A 134 -7.25 -0.43 -2.80
N VAL A 135 -6.33 -1.39 -2.67
CA VAL A 135 -5.32 -1.71 -3.67
C VAL A 135 -5.38 -3.18 -4.06
N GLN A 136 -5.15 -3.47 -5.34
CA GLN A 136 -4.87 -4.83 -5.81
C GLN A 136 -3.41 -4.92 -6.27
N ILE A 137 -2.73 -5.99 -5.88
CA ILE A 137 -1.35 -6.30 -6.31
C ILE A 137 -1.34 -7.71 -6.90
N GLN A 138 -0.96 -7.86 -8.17
CA GLN A 138 -0.87 -9.16 -8.86
C GLN A 138 -2.14 -10.03 -8.70
N GLY A 139 -3.33 -9.39 -8.72
CA GLY A 139 -4.62 -10.06 -8.59
C GLY A 139 -5.09 -10.30 -7.15
N PHE A 140 -4.24 -10.09 -6.14
CA PHE A 140 -4.67 -10.10 -4.74
C PHE A 140 -5.49 -8.85 -4.41
N SER A 141 -6.61 -9.03 -3.73
CA SER A 141 -7.45 -7.93 -3.24
C SER A 141 -6.78 -7.17 -2.09
N SER A 142 -7.31 -6.00 -1.78
CA SER A 142 -6.81 -5.10 -0.73
C SER A 142 -6.73 -5.75 0.65
N ASN A 143 -7.63 -6.66 0.98
CA ASN A 143 -7.63 -7.39 2.24
C ASN A 143 -6.42 -8.34 2.42
N TYR A 144 -5.66 -8.63 1.36
CA TYR A 144 -4.44 -9.46 1.37
C TYR A 144 -3.15 -8.64 1.27
N VAL A 145 -3.25 -7.32 1.21
CA VAL A 145 -2.11 -6.41 1.13
C VAL A 145 -1.95 -5.68 2.44
N MET A 146 -0.83 -5.89 3.13
CA MET A 146 -0.54 -5.20 4.39
C MET A 146 -0.01 -3.79 4.11
N VAL A 147 -0.55 -2.80 4.82
CA VAL A 147 -0.06 -1.42 4.81
C VAL A 147 0.68 -1.14 6.10
N LEU A 148 1.91 -0.63 5.97
CA LEU A 148 2.79 -0.36 7.11
C LEU A 148 3.32 1.08 7.07
N ILE A 149 3.56 1.65 8.24
CA ILE A 149 4.37 2.86 8.41
C ILE A 149 5.60 2.49 9.24
N ASP A 150 6.79 2.71 8.67
CA ASP A 150 8.08 2.37 9.28
C ASP A 150 8.16 0.91 9.77
N GLY A 151 7.58 -0.01 8.96
CA GLY A 151 7.54 -1.44 9.25
C GLY A 151 6.51 -1.87 10.30
N GLN A 152 5.60 -0.97 10.73
CA GLN A 152 4.54 -1.28 11.68
C GLN A 152 3.17 -1.28 11.01
N PRO A 153 2.33 -2.31 11.25
CA PRO A 153 1.05 -2.45 10.57
C PRO A 153 0.05 -1.36 10.98
N MET A 154 -0.66 -0.83 10.00
CA MET A 154 -1.79 0.06 10.24
C MET A 154 -3.08 -0.74 10.41
N LEU A 155 -3.92 -0.28 11.33
CA LEU A 155 -5.25 -0.81 11.55
C LEU A 155 -6.35 -0.03 10.80
N GLY A 156 -7.59 -0.51 10.91
CA GLY A 156 -8.75 0.16 10.36
C GLY A 156 -9.15 -0.35 8.99
N ARG A 157 -9.27 -1.67 8.87
CA ARG A 157 -9.91 -2.34 7.73
C ARG A 157 -11.40 -2.44 8.01
N ASN A 158 -12.17 -1.43 7.61
CA ASN A 158 -13.61 -1.56 7.60
C ASN A 158 -14.01 -2.41 6.39
N SER A 159 -14.85 -3.42 6.57
CA SER A 159 -15.27 -4.37 5.53
C SER A 159 -14.09 -5.04 4.77
N GLY A 160 -12.93 -5.24 5.44
CA GLY A 160 -11.75 -5.91 4.88
C GLY A 160 -10.82 -5.01 4.07
N ASN A 161 -11.24 -3.85 3.61
CA ASN A 161 -10.42 -2.93 2.82
C ASN A 161 -9.77 -1.85 3.70
N PHE A 162 -8.48 -1.60 3.46
CA PHE A 162 -7.77 -0.48 4.06
C PHE A 162 -7.88 0.74 3.15
N ASP A 163 -8.40 1.84 3.68
CA ASP A 163 -8.53 3.08 2.91
C ASP A 163 -7.20 3.83 2.79
N LEU A 164 -6.61 3.75 1.60
CA LEU A 164 -5.34 4.41 1.28
C LEU A 164 -5.45 5.93 1.19
N SER A 165 -6.64 6.46 0.96
CA SER A 165 -6.88 7.91 0.89
C SER A 165 -6.70 8.63 2.23
N ARG A 166 -6.66 7.89 3.36
CA ARG A 166 -6.36 8.42 4.70
C ARG A 166 -4.90 8.79 4.90
N ILE A 167 -4.01 8.38 3.96
CA ILE A 167 -2.57 8.58 4.07
C ILE A 167 -2.14 9.69 3.12
N SER A 168 -1.78 10.85 3.68
CA SER A 168 -1.11 11.92 2.94
C SER A 168 0.32 11.49 2.57
N VAL A 169 0.81 11.93 1.42
CA VAL A 169 2.21 11.72 1.02
C VAL A 169 3.20 12.66 1.72
N THR A 170 2.71 13.55 2.58
CA THR A 170 3.51 14.43 3.42
C THR A 170 4.44 13.61 4.32
N ASN A 171 5.68 14.04 4.47
CA ASN A 171 6.69 13.38 5.30
C ASN A 171 7.09 11.95 4.87
N ILE A 172 6.78 11.55 3.63
CA ILE A 172 7.24 10.27 3.07
C ILE A 172 8.64 10.45 2.48
N GLU A 173 9.57 9.56 2.87
CA GLU A 173 10.90 9.45 2.27
C GLU A 173 10.85 8.53 1.05
N ARG A 174 10.18 7.38 1.18
CA ARG A 174 9.96 6.42 0.11
C ARG A 174 8.80 5.48 0.44
N ILE A 175 8.29 4.82 -0.59
CA ILE A 175 7.30 3.75 -0.46
C ILE A 175 7.93 2.48 -1.03
N GLU A 176 7.90 1.40 -0.25
CA GLU A 176 8.38 0.08 -0.63
C GLU A 176 7.17 -0.82 -0.89
N ILE A 177 7.06 -1.36 -2.11
CA ILE A 177 5.96 -2.25 -2.49
C ILE A 177 6.54 -3.63 -2.73
N ILE A 178 6.17 -4.58 -1.86
CA ILE A 178 6.59 -5.97 -1.95
C ILE A 178 5.44 -6.75 -2.58
N LYS A 179 5.71 -7.42 -3.70
CA LYS A 179 4.70 -8.13 -4.49
C LYS A 179 4.77 -9.64 -4.24
N GLY A 180 3.65 -10.23 -3.82
CA GLY A 180 3.54 -11.63 -3.44
C GLY A 180 3.70 -11.87 -1.93
N ALA A 181 3.60 -13.11 -1.48
CA ALA A 181 3.55 -13.48 -0.07
C ALA A 181 4.76 -12.96 0.72
N SER A 182 4.50 -12.14 1.71
CA SER A 182 5.49 -11.45 2.55
C SER A 182 5.29 -11.72 4.04
N SER A 183 4.48 -12.74 4.39
CA SER A 183 4.17 -13.07 5.79
C SER A 183 5.39 -13.47 6.60
N CYS A 184 6.45 -13.97 5.96
CA CYS A 184 7.72 -14.25 6.61
C CYS A 184 8.33 -12.99 7.28
N LEU A 185 8.14 -11.81 6.68
CA LEU A 185 8.68 -10.55 7.19
C LEU A 185 7.70 -9.86 8.14
N TYR A 186 6.42 -9.80 7.78
CA TYR A 186 5.45 -8.91 8.41
C TYR A 186 4.35 -9.66 9.17
N GLY A 187 4.20 -10.98 9.00
CA GLY A 187 3.20 -11.81 9.66
C GLY A 187 1.89 -11.93 8.87
N SER A 188 0.79 -12.18 9.58
CA SER A 188 -0.56 -12.26 9.02
C SER A 188 -0.91 -11.02 8.20
N ASP A 189 -1.81 -11.15 7.23
CA ASP A 189 -2.31 -10.10 6.32
C ASP A 189 -1.36 -9.67 5.18
N ALA A 190 -0.08 -10.10 5.19
CA ALA A 190 0.82 -9.92 4.06
C ALA A 190 0.80 -11.14 3.11
N LEU A 191 -0.39 -11.70 2.85
CA LEU A 191 -0.60 -12.89 2.04
C LEU A 191 -0.37 -12.62 0.54
N GLY A 192 -0.75 -11.43 0.07
CA GLY A 192 -0.61 -10.97 -1.32
C GLY A 192 0.49 -9.95 -1.53
N GLY A 193 1.03 -9.39 -0.46
CA GLY A 193 2.07 -8.37 -0.52
C GLY A 193 2.03 -7.38 0.63
N ALA A 194 2.92 -6.40 0.57
CA ALA A 194 2.99 -5.34 1.56
C ALA A 194 3.36 -3.99 0.92
N ILE A 195 2.81 -2.92 1.46
CA ILE A 195 3.15 -1.53 1.13
C ILE A 195 3.72 -0.91 2.40
N ASN A 196 5.02 -0.65 2.42
CA ASN A 196 5.72 -0.09 3.56
C ASN A 196 6.08 1.38 3.28
N ILE A 197 5.51 2.27 4.05
CA ILE A 197 5.73 3.71 3.96
C ILE A 197 6.85 4.06 4.92
N ILE A 198 7.96 4.53 4.39
CA ILE A 198 9.10 4.99 5.20
C ILE A 198 9.01 6.51 5.32
N THR A 199 8.94 6.99 6.56
CA THR A 199 8.87 8.41 6.86
C THR A 199 10.26 9.03 6.99
N ARG A 200 10.37 10.36 6.87
CA ARG A 200 11.64 11.10 6.94
C ARG A 200 12.29 10.97 8.31
N HIS A 201 13.62 10.98 8.32
CA HIS A 201 14.42 10.70 9.51
C HIS A 201 15.01 11.96 10.17
N GLY A 202 14.88 13.11 9.51
CA GLY A 202 15.40 14.40 9.96
C GLY A 202 16.61 14.87 9.17
N ALA A 203 16.83 16.17 9.15
CA ALA A 203 17.92 16.85 8.44
C ALA A 203 19.06 17.23 9.37
N ILE A 204 20.20 17.51 8.76
CA ILE A 204 21.42 18.01 9.43
C ILE A 204 21.27 19.48 9.80
N ALA A 205 20.59 20.26 8.98
CA ALA A 205 20.34 21.68 9.16
C ALA A 205 18.83 21.94 9.28
N PRO A 206 18.44 22.99 10.04
CA PRO A 206 17.03 23.37 10.09
C PRO A 206 16.48 23.68 8.69
N GLN A 207 15.37 23.06 8.36
CA GLN A 207 14.64 23.33 7.13
C GLN A 207 13.13 23.24 7.33
N ALA A 208 12.40 23.95 6.49
CA ALA A 208 10.95 23.93 6.47
C ALA A 208 10.43 23.93 5.04
N HIS A 209 9.26 23.33 4.85
CA HIS A 209 8.56 23.29 3.58
C HIS A 209 7.09 23.57 3.82
N ALA A 210 6.52 24.48 3.03
CA ALA A 210 5.10 24.76 3.02
C ALA A 210 4.58 24.66 1.59
N SER A 211 3.40 24.06 1.38
CA SER A 211 2.76 23.99 0.08
C SER A 211 1.25 24.13 0.19
N VAL A 212 0.64 24.68 -0.87
CA VAL A 212 -0.79 24.72 -1.04
C VAL A 212 -1.15 24.48 -2.51
N LEU A 213 -2.15 23.61 -2.71
CA LEU A 213 -2.80 23.33 -3.99
C LEU A 213 -4.28 23.66 -3.86
N TYR A 214 -4.88 24.22 -4.93
CA TYR A 214 -6.30 24.51 -5.02
C TYR A 214 -6.80 24.31 -6.45
N GLY A 215 -8.05 23.86 -6.62
CA GLY A 215 -8.67 23.76 -7.95
C GLY A 215 -9.99 23.00 -7.99
N THR A 216 -10.18 22.20 -9.02
CA THR A 216 -11.42 21.49 -9.35
C THR A 216 -11.96 20.72 -8.14
N LEU A 217 -13.30 20.61 -8.01
CA LEU A 217 -14.02 20.02 -6.86
C LEU A 217 -13.73 20.78 -5.55
N ASN A 218 -13.40 22.06 -5.63
CA ASN A 218 -12.99 22.86 -4.49
C ASN A 218 -11.89 22.16 -3.64
N THR A 219 -11.05 21.41 -4.33
CA THR A 219 -9.97 20.64 -3.69
C THR A 219 -8.92 21.59 -3.12
N VAL A 220 -8.63 21.43 -1.85
CA VAL A 220 -7.54 22.10 -1.14
C VAL A 220 -6.59 21.03 -0.62
N ASP A 221 -5.29 21.20 -0.83
CA ASP A 221 -4.25 20.41 -0.16
C ASP A 221 -3.18 21.37 0.38
N ALA A 222 -3.11 21.49 1.69
CA ALA A 222 -2.17 22.37 2.37
C ALA A 222 -1.23 21.53 3.27
N THR A 223 0.07 21.72 3.11
CA THR A 223 1.10 20.96 3.82
C THR A 223 2.09 21.90 4.48
N LEU A 224 2.48 21.57 5.72
CA LEU A 224 3.57 22.21 6.44
C LEU A 224 4.49 21.13 7.02
N GLU A 225 5.76 21.22 6.71
CA GLU A 225 6.82 20.34 7.25
C GLU A 225 7.93 21.18 7.84
N GLY A 226 8.51 20.70 8.93
CA GLY A 226 9.68 21.32 9.55
C GLY A 226 10.56 20.25 10.17
N GLU A 227 11.87 20.42 10.02
CA GLU A 227 12.83 19.54 10.64
C GLU A 227 14.06 20.31 11.11
N THR A 228 14.58 19.89 12.24
CA THR A 228 15.75 20.54 12.84
C THR A 228 16.55 19.56 13.68
N PRO A 229 17.88 19.61 13.62
CA PRO A 229 18.73 18.97 14.62
C PRO A 229 18.68 19.75 15.93
N PHE A 230 18.91 19.06 17.04
CA PHE A 230 19.06 19.66 18.36
C PHE A 230 20.18 18.98 19.15
N ALA A 231 20.54 19.56 20.31
CA ALA A 231 21.57 19.03 21.20
C ALA A 231 22.91 18.74 20.48
N HIS A 232 23.41 19.70 19.68
CA HIS A 232 24.65 19.57 18.89
C HIS A 232 24.61 18.36 17.98
N GLN A 233 23.50 18.18 17.23
CA GLN A 233 23.25 17.10 16.27
C GLN A 233 23.15 15.69 16.90
N ARG A 234 23.09 15.59 18.25
CA ARG A 234 22.74 14.32 18.93
C ARG A 234 21.31 13.91 18.72
N GLY A 235 20.43 14.85 18.38
CA GLY A 235 19.02 14.60 18.13
C GLY A 235 18.54 15.31 16.87
N SER A 236 17.44 14.81 16.34
CA SER A 236 16.68 15.42 15.27
C SER A 236 15.19 15.35 15.57
N VAL A 237 14.45 16.34 15.13
CA VAL A 237 12.98 16.35 15.17
C VAL A 237 12.45 16.68 13.79
N VAL A 238 11.40 15.96 13.38
CA VAL A 238 10.61 16.21 12.17
C VAL A 238 9.17 16.37 12.60
N LEU A 239 8.51 17.43 12.16
CA LEU A 239 7.08 17.66 12.36
C LEU A 239 6.43 17.95 11.02
N SER A 240 5.26 17.40 10.78
CA SER A 240 4.47 17.66 9.59
C SER A 240 2.99 17.75 9.89
N GLY A 241 2.29 18.60 9.15
CA GLY A 241 0.84 18.72 9.15
C GLY A 241 0.32 18.80 7.72
N ASN A 242 -0.82 18.19 7.48
CA ASN A 242 -1.52 18.25 6.21
C ASN A 242 -3.01 18.46 6.45
N TYR A 243 -3.60 19.34 5.66
CA TYR A 243 -5.04 19.53 5.52
C TYR A 243 -5.43 19.23 4.08
N TYR A 244 -6.41 18.37 3.90
CA TYR A 244 -6.98 18.03 2.60
C TYR A 244 -8.50 18.17 2.64
N ARG A 245 -9.08 18.77 1.59
CA ARG A 245 -10.54 18.90 1.39
C ARG A 245 -10.90 18.65 -0.07
N THR A 246 -12.07 18.05 -0.31
CA THR A 246 -12.72 17.98 -1.63
C THR A 246 -14.23 17.96 -1.48
N ASP A 247 -14.96 18.53 -2.43
CA ASP A 247 -16.44 18.53 -2.43
C ASP A 247 -17.05 17.22 -2.97
N GLY A 248 -16.21 16.23 -3.33
CA GLY A 248 -16.69 14.98 -3.88
C GLY A 248 -17.24 15.12 -5.32
N PHE A 249 -17.85 14.05 -5.83
CA PHE A 249 -18.42 14.03 -7.19
C PHE A 249 -19.44 12.91 -7.37
N ASN A 250 -20.24 12.99 -8.44
CA ASN A 250 -21.18 11.95 -8.85
C ASN A 250 -20.79 11.38 -10.22
N THR A 251 -20.62 10.05 -10.32
CA THR A 251 -20.37 9.31 -11.57
C THR A 251 -21.59 8.56 -12.08
N ASP A 252 -22.67 8.47 -11.29
CA ASP A 252 -23.91 7.76 -11.65
C ASP A 252 -25.12 8.68 -11.72
N THR A 253 -25.11 9.60 -12.68
CA THR A 253 -26.23 10.51 -12.93
C THR A 253 -27.46 9.84 -13.56
N LYS A 254 -27.38 8.54 -13.87
CA LYS A 254 -28.50 7.79 -14.46
C LYS A 254 -29.48 7.30 -13.40
N TYR A 255 -29.00 6.88 -12.26
CA TYR A 255 -29.82 6.27 -11.20
C TYR A 255 -29.88 7.12 -9.93
N LEU A 256 -29.03 8.13 -9.82
CA LEU A 256 -28.99 9.04 -8.68
C LEU A 256 -29.28 10.46 -9.13
N THR A 257 -29.84 11.28 -8.23
CA THR A 257 -30.06 12.72 -8.48
C THR A 257 -28.73 13.44 -8.69
N ALA A 258 -28.77 14.62 -9.32
CA ALA A 258 -27.60 15.43 -9.61
C ALA A 258 -26.84 15.87 -8.34
N GLU A 259 -27.52 15.98 -7.21
CA GLU A 259 -26.96 16.38 -5.91
C GLU A 259 -26.30 15.21 -5.17
N SER A 260 -26.54 13.97 -5.62
CA SER A 260 -25.94 12.77 -5.03
C SER A 260 -24.42 12.75 -5.22
N THR A 261 -23.70 12.12 -4.30
CA THR A 261 -22.25 11.98 -4.34
C THR A 261 -21.86 10.51 -4.30
N THR A 262 -21.47 9.93 -5.44
CA THR A 262 -20.95 8.56 -5.47
C THR A 262 -19.57 8.48 -4.81
N PHE A 263 -18.82 9.57 -4.80
CA PHE A 263 -17.63 9.78 -3.99
C PHE A 263 -17.88 10.99 -3.07
N PRO A 264 -17.91 10.80 -1.74
CA PRO A 264 -18.37 11.83 -0.82
C PRO A 264 -17.42 13.03 -0.72
N PRO A 265 -17.93 14.23 -0.44
CA PRO A 265 -17.11 15.30 0.08
C PRO A 265 -16.46 14.90 1.41
N TYR A 266 -15.21 15.30 1.63
CA TYR A 266 -14.55 15.05 2.90
C TYR A 266 -13.44 16.05 3.21
N GLU A 267 -13.14 16.15 4.49
CA GLU A 267 -11.99 16.87 5.04
C GLU A 267 -11.11 15.90 5.82
N ASN A 268 -9.81 16.03 5.66
CA ASN A 268 -8.83 15.22 6.36
C ASN A 268 -7.74 16.10 6.98
N TYR A 269 -7.50 15.92 8.27
CA TYR A 269 -6.40 16.55 8.99
C TYR A 269 -5.43 15.45 9.43
N SER A 270 -4.14 15.63 9.17
CA SER A 270 -3.13 14.72 9.66
C SER A 270 -1.93 15.47 10.25
N PHE A 271 -1.46 14.98 11.39
CA PHE A 271 -0.27 15.48 12.07
C PHE A 271 0.66 14.32 12.35
N GLN A 272 1.93 14.52 12.08
CA GLN A 272 2.96 13.51 12.31
C GLN A 272 4.20 14.14 12.88
N GLY A 273 4.79 13.45 13.85
CA GLY A 273 6.04 13.86 14.47
C GLY A 273 6.98 12.68 14.68
N ARG A 274 8.27 12.94 14.53
CA ARG A 274 9.34 12.01 14.83
C ARG A 274 10.44 12.74 15.58
N ALA A 275 10.93 12.16 16.66
CA ALA A 275 12.11 12.62 17.36
C ALA A 275 13.07 11.46 17.54
N ARG A 276 14.36 11.71 17.34
CA ARG A 276 15.44 10.75 17.60
C ARG A 276 16.50 11.42 18.45
N TYR A 277 17.08 10.66 19.37
CA TYR A 277 18.11 11.14 20.24
C TYR A 277 19.14 10.06 20.53
N ARG A 278 20.41 10.37 20.28
CA ARG A 278 21.54 9.51 20.61
C ARG A 278 21.84 9.64 22.09
N ILE A 279 21.46 8.63 22.85
CA ILE A 279 21.67 8.59 24.32
C ILE A 279 23.13 8.28 24.63
N THR A 280 23.70 7.28 23.93
CA THR A 280 25.10 6.87 24.03
C THR A 280 25.74 6.88 22.65
N LYS A 281 27.04 6.68 22.56
CA LYS A 281 27.75 6.56 21.26
C LYS A 281 27.15 5.44 20.37
N ASP A 282 26.65 4.37 20.99
CA ASP A 282 26.15 3.16 20.30
C ASP A 282 24.63 3.01 20.40
N GLY A 283 23.94 3.90 21.14
CA GLY A 283 22.51 3.76 21.45
C GLY A 283 21.70 4.98 21.04
N THR A 284 20.65 4.77 20.23
CA THR A 284 19.71 5.79 19.76
C THR A 284 18.31 5.46 20.20
N PHE A 285 17.62 6.41 20.79
CA PHE A 285 16.20 6.34 21.12
C PHE A 285 15.39 7.12 20.11
N GLY A 286 14.27 6.54 19.67
CA GLY A 286 13.36 7.13 18.71
C GLY A 286 11.93 7.11 19.20
N ILE A 287 11.18 8.19 18.92
CA ILE A 287 9.73 8.26 19.14
C ILE A 287 9.10 8.75 17.85
N THR A 288 8.00 8.12 17.45
CA THR A 288 7.14 8.61 16.36
C THR A 288 5.69 8.66 16.83
N GLY A 289 4.95 9.66 16.33
CA GLY A 289 3.52 9.79 16.57
C GLY A 289 2.82 10.28 15.31
N ARG A 290 1.65 9.75 15.03
CA ARG A 290 0.74 10.22 13.98
C ARG A 290 -0.67 10.27 14.53
N TYR A 291 -1.37 11.34 14.22
CA TYR A 291 -2.80 11.50 14.40
C TYR A 291 -3.42 11.93 13.08
N ALA A 292 -4.49 11.30 12.66
CA ALA A 292 -5.29 11.77 11.54
C ALA A 292 -6.77 11.65 11.86
N THR A 293 -7.56 12.60 11.36
CA THR A 293 -9.02 12.53 11.41
C THR A 293 -9.60 12.93 10.07
N ARG A 294 -10.60 12.18 9.63
CA ARG A 294 -11.34 12.42 8.40
C ARG A 294 -12.81 12.54 8.72
N HIS A 295 -13.44 13.58 8.22
CA HIS A 295 -14.89 13.77 8.27
C HIS A 295 -15.43 13.75 6.84
N SER A 296 -16.44 12.92 6.57
CA SER A 296 -17.06 12.80 5.25
C SER A 296 -18.58 12.69 5.37
N ASN A 297 -19.29 13.33 4.43
CA ASN A 297 -20.72 13.29 4.33
C ASN A 297 -21.11 12.74 2.95
N MET A 298 -21.97 11.75 2.88
CA MET A 298 -22.47 11.22 1.61
C MET A 298 -23.96 11.49 1.51
N PHE A 299 -24.38 11.88 0.31
CA PHE A 299 -25.77 12.11 -0.02
C PHE A 299 -26.11 11.26 -1.25
N ASN A 300 -26.99 10.29 -1.09
CA ASN A 300 -27.46 9.42 -2.16
C ASN A 300 -28.98 9.47 -2.22
N ALA A 301 -29.52 10.10 -3.26
CA ALA A 301 -30.95 10.19 -3.50
C ALA A 301 -31.32 9.55 -4.85
N TRP A 302 -32.31 8.68 -4.85
CA TRP A 302 -32.89 8.06 -6.05
C TRP A 302 -34.06 8.89 -6.63
N SER A 303 -34.63 9.76 -5.81
CA SER A 303 -35.62 10.79 -6.17
C SER A 303 -35.53 11.95 -5.19
N ASP A 304 -36.24 13.03 -5.43
CA ASP A 304 -36.30 14.21 -4.53
C ASP A 304 -36.80 13.84 -3.11
N GLU A 305 -37.54 12.74 -2.99
CA GLU A 305 -38.12 12.31 -1.73
C GLU A 305 -37.45 11.04 -1.17
N THR A 306 -36.69 10.28 -1.95
CA THR A 306 -36.17 8.98 -1.55
C THR A 306 -34.64 8.95 -1.58
N GLY A 307 -34.04 8.79 -0.44
CA GLY A 307 -32.57 8.74 -0.36
C GLY A 307 -32.05 8.57 1.06
N ILE A 308 -30.73 8.56 1.18
CA ILE A 308 -29.98 8.46 2.44
C ILE A 308 -28.93 9.55 2.47
N ALA A 309 -28.86 10.25 3.59
CA ALA A 309 -27.74 11.09 3.95
C ALA A 309 -26.96 10.43 5.08
N ASP A 310 -25.64 10.38 4.97
CA ASP A 310 -24.83 9.85 6.04
C ASP A 310 -23.63 10.76 6.37
N SER A 311 -23.17 10.66 7.60
CA SER A 311 -21.99 11.34 8.13
C SER A 311 -21.07 10.30 8.75
N GLN A 312 -19.78 10.34 8.39
CA GLN A 312 -18.78 9.44 8.93
C GLN A 312 -17.57 10.22 9.41
N THR A 313 -17.10 9.87 10.59
CA THR A 313 -15.84 10.39 11.15
C THR A 313 -14.89 9.24 11.44
N ASP A 314 -13.71 9.28 10.81
CA ASP A 314 -12.62 8.34 11.06
C ASP A 314 -11.52 9.00 11.87
N GLN A 315 -10.89 8.26 12.77
CA GLN A 315 -9.75 8.69 13.56
C GLN A 315 -8.66 7.63 13.60
N ASP A 316 -7.42 8.05 13.34
CA ASP A 316 -6.22 7.23 13.39
C ASP A 316 -5.24 7.78 14.43
N ILE A 317 -4.75 6.92 15.30
CA ILE A 317 -3.63 7.21 16.22
C ILE A 317 -2.58 6.12 16.03
N ASN A 318 -1.34 6.53 15.75
CA ASN A 318 -0.21 5.63 15.69
C ASN A 318 0.92 6.22 16.54
N ALA A 319 1.52 5.43 17.39
CA ALA A 319 2.64 5.86 18.23
C ALA A 319 3.67 4.73 18.35
N SER A 320 4.95 5.05 18.24
CA SER A 320 6.00 4.06 18.49
C SER A 320 7.14 4.66 19.29
N ALA A 321 7.77 3.81 20.10
CA ALA A 321 9.02 4.09 20.77
C ALA A 321 10.02 2.98 20.41
N SER A 322 11.25 3.35 20.08
CA SER A 322 12.28 2.40 19.67
C SER A 322 13.60 2.71 20.36
N TYR A 323 14.35 1.67 20.68
CA TYR A 323 15.72 1.77 21.11
C TYR A 323 16.60 0.89 20.26
N ASP A 324 17.55 1.50 19.56
CA ASP A 324 18.51 0.88 18.67
C ASP A 324 19.89 0.94 19.31
N HIS A 325 20.56 -0.20 19.44
CA HIS A 325 21.85 -0.31 20.06
C HIS A 325 22.81 -1.18 19.25
N HIS A 326 24.01 -0.67 19.03
CA HIS A 326 25.09 -1.38 18.37
C HIS A 326 26.06 -1.98 19.41
N PHE A 327 26.19 -3.29 19.41
CA PHE A 327 27.19 -4.02 20.21
C PHE A 327 28.41 -4.29 19.34
N GLY A 328 29.32 -3.32 19.27
CA GLY A 328 30.45 -3.34 18.32
C GLY A 328 29.98 -3.22 16.86
N THR A 329 30.77 -3.80 15.94
CA THR A 329 30.53 -3.66 14.50
C THR A 329 29.58 -4.69 13.91
N ASN A 330 29.38 -5.83 14.61
CA ASN A 330 28.76 -7.01 14.03
C ASN A 330 27.37 -7.32 14.59
N LEU A 331 26.99 -6.75 15.73
CA LEU A 331 25.70 -7.05 16.35
C LEU A 331 24.92 -5.75 16.59
N ARG A 332 23.70 -5.70 16.06
CA ARG A 332 22.74 -4.61 16.27
C ARG A 332 21.48 -5.18 16.92
N SER A 333 20.97 -4.46 17.90
CA SER A 333 19.74 -4.78 18.63
C SER A 333 18.76 -3.65 18.50
N MET A 334 17.51 -3.94 18.16
CA MET A 334 16.42 -2.96 18.13
C MET A 334 15.24 -3.48 18.91
N THR A 335 14.87 -2.76 19.96
CA THR A 335 13.61 -2.96 20.72
C THR A 335 12.61 -1.92 20.27
N ARG A 336 11.39 -2.32 20.00
CA ARG A 336 10.31 -1.42 19.59
C ARG A 336 9.02 -1.73 20.31
N TYR A 337 8.35 -0.70 20.79
CA TYR A 337 6.96 -0.73 21.21
C TYR A 337 6.13 0.09 20.22
N TYR A 338 4.96 -0.42 19.84
CA TYR A 338 4.04 0.22 18.92
C TYR A 338 2.62 0.15 19.46
N PHE A 339 1.93 1.27 19.37
CA PHE A 339 0.52 1.43 19.65
C PHE A 339 -0.19 1.99 18.42
N THR A 340 -1.34 1.40 18.06
CA THR A 340 -2.20 1.92 17.00
C THR A 340 -3.65 1.78 17.39
N ARG A 341 -4.46 2.79 17.03
CA ARG A 341 -5.91 2.80 17.20
C ARG A 341 -6.57 3.40 15.97
N PHE A 342 -7.59 2.74 15.50
CA PHE A 342 -8.53 3.25 14.50
C PHE A 342 -9.91 3.26 15.10
N GLN A 343 -10.68 4.31 14.81
CA GLN A 343 -12.08 4.43 15.20
C GLN A 343 -12.86 5.07 14.07
N THR A 344 -14.04 4.54 13.78
CA THR A 344 -15.03 5.15 12.89
C THR A 344 -16.37 5.27 13.61
N ASP A 345 -17.05 6.40 13.36
CA ASP A 345 -18.42 6.68 13.82
C ASP A 345 -19.20 7.11 12.58
N MET A 346 -20.23 6.34 12.21
CA MET A 346 -21.09 6.59 11.06
C MET A 346 -22.53 6.66 11.51
N GLN A 347 -23.27 7.65 10.99
CA GLN A 347 -24.71 7.79 11.15
C GLN A 347 -25.34 8.03 9.78
N ALA A 348 -26.37 7.26 9.45
CA ALA A 348 -27.13 7.38 8.22
C ALA A 348 -28.61 7.65 8.54
N GLU A 349 -29.23 8.57 7.82
CA GLU A 349 -30.63 9.00 7.99
C GLU A 349 -31.40 8.87 6.67
N TRP A 350 -32.66 8.42 6.75
CA TRP A 350 -33.58 8.44 5.64
C TRP A 350 -34.05 9.87 5.33
N LEU A 351 -33.90 10.31 4.10
CA LEU A 351 -34.28 11.70 3.69
C LEU A 351 -35.77 11.99 3.89
N GLN A 352 -36.65 11.01 3.57
CA GLN A 352 -38.10 11.18 3.66
C GLN A 352 -38.61 11.41 5.08
N GLN A 353 -37.98 10.75 6.04
CA GLN A 353 -38.55 10.67 7.39
C GLN A 353 -37.70 11.43 8.40
N GLY A 354 -36.45 11.82 8.03
CA GLY A 354 -35.47 12.37 8.99
C GLY A 354 -35.18 11.39 10.13
N THR A 355 -35.42 10.09 9.91
CA THR A 355 -35.24 9.04 10.91
C THR A 355 -33.91 8.34 10.69
N LEU A 356 -33.31 7.88 11.78
CA LEU A 356 -32.08 7.11 11.75
C LEU A 356 -32.29 5.82 10.94
N ALA A 357 -31.52 5.67 9.85
CA ALA A 357 -31.48 4.46 9.04
C ALA A 357 -30.48 3.45 9.58
N ASN A 358 -29.30 3.92 10.00
CA ASN A 358 -28.24 3.11 10.60
C ASN A 358 -27.28 3.98 11.41
N ALA A 359 -26.67 3.40 12.46
CA ALA A 359 -25.54 3.98 13.18
C ALA A 359 -24.52 2.89 13.47
N GLU A 360 -23.27 3.10 13.07
CA GLU A 360 -22.19 2.16 13.31
C GLU A 360 -21.06 2.87 14.07
N LYS A 361 -20.60 2.24 15.16
CA LYS A 361 -19.36 2.60 15.85
C LYS A 361 -18.44 1.40 15.84
N PHE A 362 -17.30 1.57 15.18
CA PHE A 362 -16.28 0.55 15.10
C PHE A 362 -14.96 1.09 15.65
N GLY A 363 -14.33 0.34 16.55
CA GLY A 363 -13.04 0.65 17.11
C GLY A 363 -12.10 -0.55 17.06
N GLN A 364 -10.85 -0.31 16.68
CA GLN A 364 -9.79 -1.31 16.67
C GLN A 364 -8.52 -0.70 17.25
N GLN A 365 -7.90 -1.38 18.21
CA GLN A 365 -6.62 -0.93 18.77
C GLN A 365 -5.67 -2.10 18.95
N ALA A 366 -4.38 -1.85 18.79
CA ALA A 366 -3.36 -2.85 19.04
C ALA A 366 -2.16 -2.28 19.77
N HIS A 367 -1.56 -3.12 20.61
CA HIS A 367 -0.26 -2.92 21.24
C HIS A 367 0.67 -4.01 20.76
N ARG A 368 1.87 -3.64 20.32
CA ARG A 368 2.89 -4.58 19.85
C ARG A 368 4.23 -4.26 20.48
N ILE A 369 4.92 -5.29 20.92
CA ILE A 369 6.32 -5.20 21.33
C ILE A 369 7.14 -6.18 20.51
N GLU A 370 8.32 -5.75 20.08
CA GLU A 370 9.19 -6.54 19.22
C GLU A 370 10.64 -6.27 19.58
N GLN A 371 11.44 -7.35 19.66
CA GLN A 371 12.89 -7.34 19.78
C GLN A 371 13.49 -7.95 18.53
N GLN A 372 14.35 -7.19 17.83
CA GLN A 372 15.10 -7.67 16.67
C GLN A 372 16.60 -7.64 16.95
N LEU A 373 17.30 -8.63 16.42
CA LEU A 373 18.74 -8.74 16.45
C LEU A 373 19.25 -8.95 15.03
N THR A 374 20.26 -8.18 14.63
CA THR A 374 20.97 -8.39 13.37
C THR A 374 22.43 -8.70 13.70
N TYR A 375 22.90 -9.85 13.25
CA TYR A 375 24.27 -10.30 13.42
C TYR A 375 24.94 -10.48 12.06
N THR A 376 26.08 -9.80 11.86
CA THR A 376 26.85 -9.81 10.60
C THR A 376 28.23 -10.36 10.88
N PRO A 377 28.37 -11.70 10.97
CA PRO A 377 29.66 -12.33 11.29
C PRO A 377 30.71 -12.13 10.20
N ALA A 378 30.27 -11.96 8.95
CA ALA A 378 31.12 -11.70 7.80
C ALA A 378 30.38 -10.81 6.80
N SER A 379 31.10 -10.13 5.91
CA SER A 379 30.49 -9.32 4.84
C SER A 379 29.60 -10.10 3.88
N THR A 380 29.73 -11.42 3.86
CA THR A 380 28.95 -12.34 3.03
C THR A 380 27.73 -12.93 3.75
N LEU A 381 27.58 -12.74 5.07
CA LEU A 381 26.51 -13.35 5.86
C LEU A 381 25.90 -12.35 6.83
N LYS A 382 24.60 -12.14 6.73
CA LYS A 382 23.80 -11.35 7.67
C LYS A 382 22.63 -12.17 8.16
N LEU A 383 22.48 -12.27 9.46
CA LEU A 383 21.40 -12.98 10.15
C LEU A 383 20.52 -11.92 10.85
N THR A 384 19.24 -11.91 10.56
CA THR A 384 18.27 -11.03 11.24
C THR A 384 17.19 -11.91 11.87
N GLY A 385 17.11 -11.90 13.19
CA GLY A 385 16.10 -12.63 13.95
C GLY A 385 15.30 -11.69 14.82
N GLY A 386 14.07 -12.07 15.15
CA GLY A 386 13.24 -11.30 16.06
C GLY A 386 12.18 -12.14 16.74
N VAL A 387 11.76 -11.66 17.91
CA VAL A 387 10.64 -12.18 18.69
C VAL A 387 9.75 -11.03 19.10
N GLY A 388 8.46 -11.30 19.22
CA GLY A 388 7.52 -10.26 19.64
C GLY A 388 6.15 -10.81 19.94
N GLY A 389 5.30 -9.89 20.36
CA GLY A 389 3.89 -10.17 20.60
C GLY A 389 3.03 -8.94 20.39
N SER A 390 1.76 -9.17 20.15
CA SER A 390 0.76 -8.12 20.04
C SER A 390 -0.55 -8.53 20.70
N THR A 391 -1.23 -7.52 21.21
CA THR A 391 -2.64 -7.63 21.60
C THR A 391 -3.45 -6.71 20.70
N GLU A 392 -4.49 -7.24 20.08
CA GLU A 392 -5.43 -6.48 19.28
C GLU A 392 -6.82 -6.62 19.88
N VAL A 393 -7.50 -5.50 20.09
CA VAL A 393 -8.86 -5.46 20.61
C VAL A 393 -9.74 -4.77 19.60
N MET A 394 -10.85 -5.43 19.26
CA MET A 394 -11.89 -4.89 18.41
C MET A 394 -13.14 -4.62 19.26
N ASP A 395 -13.70 -3.43 19.09
CA ASP A 395 -14.92 -2.97 19.75
C ASP A 395 -15.88 -2.48 18.66
N ASN A 396 -16.98 -3.18 18.49
CA ASN A 396 -18.03 -2.84 17.54
C ASN A 396 -19.39 -3.05 18.23
N GLN A 397 -20.33 -2.12 18.07
CA GLN A 397 -21.68 -2.24 18.61
C GLN A 397 -22.44 -3.46 18.08
N GLU A 398 -22.07 -3.96 16.90
CA GLU A 398 -22.65 -5.16 16.28
C GLU A 398 -22.05 -6.47 16.82
N LEU A 399 -20.99 -6.39 17.62
CA LEU A 399 -20.40 -7.54 18.31
C LEU A 399 -20.94 -7.60 19.74
N ASP A 400 -21.50 -8.74 20.13
CA ASP A 400 -22.06 -8.91 21.47
C ASP A 400 -21.05 -8.70 22.61
N ASN A 401 -19.75 -8.74 22.30
CA ASN A 401 -18.65 -8.56 23.27
C ASN A 401 -17.40 -8.00 22.61
N LYS A 402 -16.49 -7.41 23.42
CA LYS A 402 -15.15 -7.08 22.97
C LYS A 402 -14.33 -8.34 22.71
N HIS A 403 -13.75 -8.44 21.54
CA HIS A 403 -12.90 -9.55 21.16
C HIS A 403 -11.43 -9.16 21.16
N ALA A 404 -10.58 -10.00 21.77
CA ALA A 404 -9.15 -9.78 21.87
C ALA A 404 -8.37 -10.88 21.14
N LEU A 405 -7.47 -10.47 20.24
CA LEU A 405 -6.51 -11.34 19.58
C LEU A 405 -5.14 -11.15 20.21
N TYR A 406 -4.58 -12.25 20.72
CA TYR A 406 -3.20 -12.29 21.23
C TYR A 406 -2.33 -13.02 20.23
N THR A 407 -1.28 -12.36 19.76
CA THR A 407 -0.31 -12.95 18.83
C THR A 407 1.06 -12.96 19.45
N ALA A 408 1.76 -14.08 19.35
CA ALA A 408 3.19 -14.18 19.62
C ALA A 408 3.89 -14.66 18.36
N PHE A 409 5.08 -14.15 18.07
CA PHE A 409 5.81 -14.54 16.88
C PHE A 409 7.32 -14.59 17.10
N ALA A 410 7.98 -15.40 16.28
CA ALA A 410 9.42 -15.43 16.13
C ALA A 410 9.78 -15.59 14.66
N PHE A 411 10.85 -14.95 14.22
CA PHE A 411 11.35 -15.10 12.85
C PHE A 411 12.86 -15.10 12.78
N LEU A 412 13.37 -15.67 11.70
CA LEU A 412 14.78 -15.65 11.33
C LEU A 412 14.88 -15.45 9.81
N GLN A 413 15.69 -14.49 9.39
CA GLN A 413 16.07 -14.27 8.00
C GLN A 413 17.57 -14.31 7.87
N THR A 414 18.05 -15.00 6.86
CA THR A 414 19.46 -15.09 6.49
C THR A 414 19.66 -14.49 5.12
N GLU A 415 20.55 -13.52 5.01
CA GLU A 415 21.06 -12.99 3.76
C GLU A 415 22.47 -13.51 3.58
N TRP A 416 22.70 -14.34 2.57
CA TRP A 416 23.97 -15.03 2.35
C TRP A 416 24.46 -14.86 0.92
N LYS A 417 25.74 -14.50 0.77
CA LYS A 417 26.45 -14.39 -0.51
C LYS A 417 27.46 -15.54 -0.61
N PRO A 418 27.02 -16.72 -1.07
CA PRO A 418 27.94 -17.89 -1.20
C PRO A 418 29.01 -17.69 -2.26
N ALA A 419 28.79 -16.80 -3.22
CA ALA A 419 29.71 -16.42 -4.26
C ALA A 419 29.47 -14.96 -4.69
N ASP A 420 30.45 -14.31 -5.31
CA ASP A 420 30.36 -12.90 -5.73
C ASP A 420 29.16 -12.61 -6.66
N ARG A 421 28.75 -13.61 -7.43
CA ARG A 421 27.63 -13.49 -8.38
C ARG A 421 26.28 -13.98 -7.82
N MET A 422 26.25 -14.51 -6.58
CA MET A 422 25.07 -15.14 -6.02
C MET A 422 24.73 -14.54 -4.66
N GLN A 423 23.49 -14.15 -4.50
CA GLN A 423 22.93 -13.77 -3.20
C GLN A 423 21.67 -14.61 -2.95
N THR A 424 21.55 -15.14 -1.75
CA THR A 424 20.41 -15.93 -1.30
C THR A 424 19.79 -15.29 -0.07
N THR A 425 18.47 -15.38 0.03
CA THR A 425 17.71 -14.98 1.21
C THR A 425 16.84 -16.14 1.65
N LEU A 426 17.01 -16.58 2.89
CA LEU A 426 16.20 -17.62 3.52
C LEU A 426 15.46 -16.99 4.69
N GLY A 427 14.17 -17.22 4.78
CA GLY A 427 13.35 -16.71 5.86
C GLY A 427 12.41 -17.79 6.40
N ILE A 428 12.19 -17.76 7.70
CA ILE A 428 11.16 -18.56 8.37
C ILE A 428 10.56 -17.72 9.49
N ARG A 429 9.24 -17.75 9.59
CA ARG A 429 8.51 -17.12 10.67
C ARG A 429 7.47 -18.09 11.23
N TYR A 430 7.33 -18.08 12.54
CA TYR A 430 6.27 -18.75 13.26
C TYR A 430 5.41 -17.71 13.97
N ASP A 431 4.11 -17.73 13.71
CA ASP A 431 3.10 -16.94 14.40
C ASP A 431 2.16 -17.86 15.17
N TYR A 432 1.90 -17.54 16.42
CA TYR A 432 0.90 -18.19 17.27
C TYR A 432 -0.18 -17.21 17.68
N THR A 433 -1.43 -17.60 17.54
CA THR A 433 -2.56 -16.78 18.00
C THR A 433 -3.48 -17.62 18.91
N ASN A 434 -4.15 -16.95 19.85
CA ASN A 434 -5.11 -17.61 20.75
C ASN A 434 -6.30 -18.23 20.00
N VAL A 435 -6.61 -17.79 18.78
CA VAL A 435 -7.79 -18.22 17.99
C VAL A 435 -7.43 -19.28 16.95
N TYR A 436 -6.34 -19.07 16.18
CA TYR A 436 -6.00 -19.92 15.02
C TYR A 436 -4.76 -20.78 15.21
N ARG A 437 -4.21 -20.84 16.43
CA ARG A 437 -3.01 -21.60 16.78
C ARG A 437 -1.76 -21.18 15.99
N GLY A 438 -0.88 -22.14 15.67
CA GLY A 438 0.43 -21.87 15.07
C GLY A 438 0.43 -21.95 13.56
N HIS A 439 1.11 -20.98 12.90
CA HIS A 439 1.39 -20.98 11.47
C HIS A 439 2.87 -20.76 11.22
N VAL A 440 3.41 -21.45 10.19
CA VAL A 440 4.78 -21.29 9.72
C VAL A 440 4.75 -20.69 8.33
N SER A 441 5.49 -19.59 8.15
CA SER A 441 5.63 -18.87 6.87
C SER A 441 7.08 -18.91 6.40
N PRO A 442 7.50 -19.90 5.58
CA PRO A 442 8.83 -19.93 4.98
C PRO A 442 8.91 -19.01 3.76
N SER A 443 10.13 -18.53 3.47
CA SER A 443 10.45 -17.86 2.22
C SER A 443 11.87 -18.20 1.77
N PHE A 444 12.07 -18.21 0.45
CA PHE A 444 13.37 -18.41 -0.17
C PHE A 444 13.48 -17.49 -1.38
N GLY A 445 14.62 -16.81 -1.52
CA GLY A 445 14.96 -15.98 -2.66
C GLY A 445 16.38 -16.22 -3.11
N VAL A 446 16.61 -16.12 -4.41
CA VAL A 446 17.94 -16.19 -5.00
C VAL A 446 18.06 -15.10 -6.07
N GLN A 447 19.20 -14.45 -6.07
CA GLN A 447 19.63 -13.50 -7.09
C GLN A 447 20.96 -13.99 -7.66
N TYR A 448 21.08 -14.04 -8.99
CA TYR A 448 22.27 -14.52 -9.67
C TYR A 448 22.66 -13.57 -10.82
N HIS A 449 23.83 -12.94 -10.71
CA HIS A 449 24.40 -12.13 -11.77
C HIS A 449 24.96 -13.03 -12.88
N ILE A 450 24.19 -13.21 -13.95
CA ILE A 450 24.61 -13.98 -15.12
C ILE A 450 25.84 -13.33 -15.73
N ASN A 451 25.78 -12.00 -15.85
CA ASN A 451 26.91 -11.14 -16.23
C ASN A 451 26.72 -9.73 -15.62
N SER A 452 27.54 -8.75 -16.01
CA SER A 452 27.47 -7.36 -15.50
C SER A 452 26.18 -6.61 -15.87
N THR A 453 25.46 -7.07 -16.90
CA THR A 453 24.23 -6.42 -17.40
C THR A 453 22.96 -7.21 -17.14
N LEU A 454 23.05 -8.47 -16.72
CA LEU A 454 21.89 -9.36 -16.57
C LEU A 454 21.90 -10.04 -15.21
N LEU A 455 20.83 -9.78 -14.44
CA LEU A 455 20.55 -10.37 -13.14
C LEU A 455 19.29 -11.23 -13.22
N ALA A 456 19.38 -12.49 -12.86
CA ALA A 456 18.23 -13.38 -12.66
C ALA A 456 17.80 -13.38 -11.19
N LYS A 457 16.50 -13.37 -10.96
CA LYS A 457 15.89 -13.44 -9.62
C LYS A 457 14.86 -14.57 -9.59
N ALA A 458 14.78 -15.30 -8.49
CA ALA A 458 13.68 -16.22 -8.24
C ALA A 458 13.33 -16.18 -6.76
N GLY A 459 12.03 -16.28 -6.46
CA GLY A 459 11.53 -16.24 -5.11
C GLY A 459 10.30 -17.10 -4.92
N ILE A 460 10.21 -17.74 -3.75
CA ILE A 460 9.04 -18.44 -3.27
C ILE A 460 8.75 -18.01 -1.85
N GLY A 461 7.49 -17.78 -1.52
CA GLY A 461 7.07 -17.40 -0.17
C GLY A 461 5.68 -17.92 0.15
N ALA A 462 5.52 -18.35 1.40
CA ALA A 462 4.22 -18.70 1.95
C ALA A 462 3.64 -17.51 2.74
N GLY A 463 2.32 -17.34 2.63
CA GLY A 463 1.57 -16.36 3.39
C GLY A 463 0.34 -16.99 4.03
N PHE A 464 -0.13 -16.38 5.11
CA PHE A 464 -1.41 -16.73 5.70
C PHE A 464 -2.16 -15.48 6.15
N LYS A 465 -3.48 -15.60 6.25
CA LYS A 465 -4.36 -14.60 6.84
C LYS A 465 -5.40 -15.29 7.70
N ALA A 466 -5.49 -14.87 8.94
CA ALA A 466 -6.56 -15.30 9.83
C ALA A 466 -7.89 -14.63 9.43
N PRO A 467 -9.04 -15.30 9.52
CA PRO A 467 -10.35 -14.66 9.42
C PRO A 467 -10.45 -13.54 10.46
N ASP A 468 -10.92 -12.38 10.05
CA ASP A 468 -11.14 -11.28 10.98
C ASP A 468 -12.41 -11.51 11.85
N TYR A 469 -12.54 -10.72 12.92
CA TYR A 469 -13.68 -10.87 13.82
C TYR A 469 -15.02 -10.54 13.14
N LYS A 470 -15.03 -9.62 12.18
CA LYS A 470 -16.25 -9.29 11.44
C LYS A 470 -16.76 -10.50 10.66
N MET A 471 -15.86 -11.22 9.97
CA MET A 471 -16.22 -12.44 9.21
C MET A 471 -16.82 -13.53 10.10
N ARG A 472 -16.50 -13.54 11.39
CA ARG A 472 -16.99 -14.53 12.34
C ARG A 472 -18.25 -14.11 13.10
N TYR A 473 -18.31 -12.85 13.57
CA TYR A 473 -19.26 -12.45 14.61
C TYR A 473 -20.19 -11.32 14.23
N GLN A 474 -19.92 -10.57 13.14
CA GLN A 474 -20.71 -9.41 12.75
C GLN A 474 -22.14 -9.77 12.38
N VAL A 475 -23.10 -8.90 12.76
CA VAL A 475 -24.44 -8.85 12.22
C VAL A 475 -24.67 -7.41 11.74
N PHE A 476 -24.59 -7.18 10.44
CA PHE A 476 -24.60 -5.86 9.84
C PHE A 476 -25.68 -5.75 8.78
N TYR A 477 -26.59 -4.78 8.94
CA TYR A 477 -27.58 -4.41 7.94
C TYR A 477 -27.14 -3.15 7.19
N ASN A 478 -27.10 -3.23 5.87
CA ASN A 478 -26.86 -2.06 5.02
C ASN A 478 -28.19 -1.56 4.44
N PRO A 479 -28.75 -0.45 4.95
CA PRO A 479 -30.02 0.06 4.48
C PRO A 479 -29.93 0.67 3.06
N ALA A 480 -28.79 1.22 2.67
CA ALA A 480 -28.59 1.84 1.37
C ALA A 480 -28.64 0.83 0.22
N ALA A 481 -28.05 -0.35 0.42
CA ALA A 481 -27.99 -1.42 -0.57
C ALA A 481 -28.94 -2.60 -0.22
N ASN A 482 -29.73 -2.47 0.85
CA ASN A 482 -30.73 -3.42 1.33
C ASN A 482 -30.23 -4.86 1.43
N TYR A 483 -29.16 -5.10 2.22
CA TYR A 483 -28.66 -6.44 2.52
C TYR A 483 -28.24 -6.60 3.98
N LEU A 484 -28.25 -7.86 4.45
CA LEU A 484 -27.77 -8.26 5.76
C LEU A 484 -26.53 -9.13 5.62
N VAL A 485 -25.46 -8.82 6.34
CA VAL A 485 -24.24 -9.65 6.43
C VAL A 485 -24.15 -10.24 7.83
N VAL A 486 -24.02 -11.55 7.91
CA VAL A 486 -23.94 -12.27 9.19
C VAL A 486 -22.66 -13.11 9.21
N GLY A 487 -21.87 -12.94 10.25
CA GLY A 487 -20.65 -13.71 10.49
C GLY A 487 -20.91 -15.21 10.60
N SER A 488 -19.95 -16.02 10.19
CA SER A 488 -20.07 -17.48 10.10
C SER A 488 -20.46 -18.15 11.41
N ASP A 489 -19.98 -17.62 12.55
CA ASP A 489 -20.24 -18.18 13.88
C ASP A 489 -21.64 -17.77 14.44
N ARG A 490 -22.30 -16.79 13.81
CA ARG A 490 -23.61 -16.25 14.22
C ARG A 490 -24.75 -16.66 13.29
N ILE A 491 -24.43 -17.12 12.08
CA ILE A 491 -25.44 -17.31 11.02
C ILE A 491 -26.55 -18.30 11.43
N ALA A 492 -26.20 -19.38 12.12
CA ALA A 492 -27.20 -20.38 12.54
C ALA A 492 -28.24 -19.79 13.48
N ASP A 493 -27.80 -19.03 14.48
CA ASP A 493 -28.66 -18.40 15.48
C ASP A 493 -29.55 -17.33 14.84
N VAL A 494 -28.98 -16.50 13.95
CA VAL A 494 -29.71 -15.43 13.26
C VAL A 494 -30.78 -16.00 12.33
N ILE A 495 -30.44 -17.01 11.52
CA ILE A 495 -31.44 -17.68 10.64
C ILE A 495 -32.57 -18.32 11.45
N GLN A 496 -32.22 -18.98 12.56
CA GLN A 496 -33.25 -19.60 13.44
C GLN A 496 -34.19 -18.55 14.07
N ALA A 497 -33.61 -17.42 14.51
CA ALA A 497 -34.40 -16.32 15.06
C ALA A 497 -35.35 -15.71 14.01
N MET A 498 -34.85 -15.44 12.79
CA MET A 498 -35.64 -14.90 11.67
C MET A 498 -36.72 -15.89 11.17
N GLU A 499 -36.44 -17.18 11.19
CA GLU A 499 -37.41 -18.23 10.86
C GLU A 499 -38.52 -18.25 11.90
N SER A 500 -38.19 -18.11 13.19
CA SER A 500 -39.17 -18.09 14.29
C SER A 500 -40.00 -16.82 14.31
N SER A 501 -39.46 -15.67 13.91
CA SER A 501 -40.17 -14.38 13.82
C SER A 501 -40.98 -14.22 12.51
N GLY A 502 -40.80 -15.10 11.52
CA GLY A 502 -41.43 -15.01 10.21
C GLY A 502 -40.82 -13.94 9.29
N GLU A 503 -39.64 -13.46 9.60
CA GLU A 503 -38.91 -12.47 8.80
C GLU A 503 -38.13 -13.09 7.65
N LEU A 504 -37.96 -14.41 7.63
CA LEU A 504 -37.21 -15.14 6.59
C LEU A 504 -38.15 -15.47 5.42
N SER A 505 -37.78 -14.99 4.18
CA SER A 505 -38.54 -15.29 2.96
C SER A 505 -38.09 -16.58 2.29
N PHE A 506 -36.78 -16.82 2.25
CA PHE A 506 -36.19 -18.06 1.73
C PHE A 506 -34.92 -18.43 2.45
N LYS A 507 -34.56 -19.71 2.44
CA LYS A 507 -33.40 -20.31 3.10
C LYS A 507 -32.64 -21.17 2.10
N ASN A 508 -31.37 -20.86 1.88
CA ASN A 508 -30.50 -21.68 1.08
C ASN A 508 -29.78 -22.72 1.95
N SER A 509 -30.43 -23.85 2.19
CA SER A 509 -29.91 -24.90 3.07
C SER A 509 -28.57 -25.49 2.59
N TYR A 510 -28.34 -25.53 1.27
CA TYR A 510 -27.06 -26.00 0.73
C TYR A 510 -25.90 -25.07 1.11
N MET A 511 -26.09 -23.76 0.98
CA MET A 511 -25.07 -22.79 1.36
C MET A 511 -24.90 -22.69 2.87
N LEU A 512 -25.99 -22.73 3.63
CA LEU A 512 -25.91 -22.74 5.10
C LEU A 512 -25.08 -23.91 5.65
N ASN A 513 -25.21 -25.09 5.07
CA ASN A 513 -24.42 -26.25 5.46
C ASN A 513 -22.91 -26.09 5.14
N GLN A 514 -22.55 -25.20 4.21
CA GLN A 514 -21.14 -24.89 3.88
C GLN A 514 -20.58 -23.76 4.74
N VAL A 515 -21.44 -22.89 5.26
CA VAL A 515 -21.08 -21.77 6.15
C VAL A 515 -20.99 -22.22 7.60
N SER A 516 -21.80 -23.20 8.02
CA SER A 516 -21.82 -23.73 9.39
C SER A 516 -20.49 -24.43 9.69
N GLY A 517 -19.58 -23.76 10.35
CA GLY A 517 -18.29 -24.29 10.75
C GLY A 517 -17.26 -23.21 10.99
N ASN A 518 -16.16 -23.55 11.62
CA ASN A 518 -15.04 -22.62 11.84
C ASN A 518 -14.38 -22.26 10.52
N LEU A 519 -14.39 -20.97 10.15
CA LEU A 519 -13.59 -20.47 9.05
C LEU A 519 -12.11 -20.83 9.26
N GLN A 520 -11.49 -21.37 8.23
CA GLN A 520 -10.06 -21.68 8.23
C GLN A 520 -9.24 -20.45 7.84
N ALA A 521 -8.01 -20.37 8.33
CA ALA A 521 -7.07 -19.34 7.87
C ALA A 521 -6.75 -19.55 6.39
N GLU A 522 -6.79 -18.46 5.64
CA GLU A 522 -6.43 -18.42 4.23
C GLU A 522 -4.92 -18.59 4.07
N ARG A 523 -4.47 -19.29 3.06
CA ARG A 523 -3.05 -19.58 2.80
C ARG A 523 -2.69 -19.29 1.36
N SER A 524 -1.53 -18.70 1.14
CA SER A 524 -0.99 -18.52 -0.21
C SER A 524 0.40 -19.11 -0.35
N LEU A 525 0.70 -19.56 -1.56
CA LEU A 525 2.05 -19.85 -2.02
C LEU A 525 2.32 -19.00 -3.25
N SER A 526 3.28 -18.09 -3.13
CA SER A 526 3.67 -17.16 -4.18
C SER A 526 5.00 -17.58 -4.78
N ASN A 527 5.06 -17.67 -6.12
CA ASN A 527 6.27 -17.95 -6.89
C ASN A 527 6.50 -16.80 -7.85
N ASN A 528 7.73 -16.30 -7.90
CA ASN A 528 8.15 -15.23 -8.80
C ASN A 528 9.48 -15.59 -9.44
N ILE A 529 9.60 -15.37 -10.75
CA ILE A 529 10.84 -15.50 -11.52
C ILE A 529 11.01 -14.21 -12.30
N GLY A 530 12.17 -13.59 -12.21
CA GLY A 530 12.44 -12.30 -12.85
C GLY A 530 13.82 -12.21 -13.48
N LEU A 531 13.93 -11.30 -14.43
CA LEU A 531 15.17 -10.90 -15.06
C LEU A 531 15.28 -9.37 -15.02
N VAL A 532 16.41 -8.87 -14.56
CA VAL A 532 16.76 -7.44 -14.64
C VAL A 532 17.88 -7.29 -15.64
N TRP A 533 17.61 -6.53 -16.70
CA TRP A 533 18.55 -6.32 -17.79
C TRP A 533 18.93 -4.84 -17.91
N ASN A 534 20.20 -4.55 -17.72
CA ASN A 534 20.79 -3.22 -17.79
C ASN A 534 21.80 -3.18 -18.95
N PRO A 535 21.35 -3.11 -20.23
CA PRO A 535 22.24 -3.14 -21.39
C PRO A 535 23.19 -1.94 -21.43
N SER A 536 22.79 -0.85 -20.83
CA SER A 536 23.60 0.37 -20.67
C SER A 536 23.18 1.07 -19.37
N PRO A 537 23.99 2.03 -18.87
CA PRO A 537 23.63 2.85 -17.70
C PRO A 537 22.33 3.66 -17.89
N LYS A 538 21.94 3.88 -19.14
CA LYS A 538 20.73 4.64 -19.50
C LYS A 538 19.47 3.78 -19.62
N TRP A 539 19.56 2.47 -19.57
CA TRP A 539 18.44 1.58 -19.85
C TRP A 539 18.38 0.43 -18.86
N GLN A 540 17.27 0.34 -18.17
CA GLN A 540 16.94 -0.76 -17.29
C GLN A 540 15.60 -1.37 -17.72
N THR A 541 15.55 -2.68 -17.80
CA THR A 541 14.30 -3.43 -18.02
C THR A 541 14.21 -4.56 -17.01
N GLU A 542 13.05 -4.71 -16.39
CA GLU A 542 12.71 -5.80 -15.49
C GLU A 542 11.53 -6.57 -16.05
N LEU A 543 11.69 -7.89 -16.18
CA LEU A 543 10.64 -8.85 -16.49
C LEU A 543 10.38 -9.69 -15.25
N SER A 544 9.13 -9.86 -14.85
CA SER A 544 8.73 -10.75 -13.77
C SER A 544 7.56 -11.62 -14.23
N VAL A 545 7.65 -12.93 -14.00
CA VAL A 545 6.56 -13.90 -14.19
C VAL A 545 6.18 -14.40 -12.81
N PHE A 546 4.88 -14.39 -12.51
CA PHE A 546 4.37 -14.79 -11.21
C PHE A 546 3.26 -15.84 -11.32
N TYR A 547 3.22 -16.70 -10.29
CA TYR A 547 2.15 -17.66 -10.08
C TYR A 547 1.84 -17.76 -8.59
N HIS A 548 0.62 -17.41 -8.21
CA HIS A 548 0.14 -17.45 -6.84
C HIS A 548 -1.00 -18.43 -6.72
N ARG A 549 -0.95 -19.30 -5.73
CA ARG A 549 -2.03 -20.20 -5.36
C ARG A 549 -2.56 -19.81 -3.99
N ILE A 550 -3.89 -19.64 -3.91
CA ILE A 550 -4.59 -19.29 -2.69
C ILE A 550 -5.47 -20.48 -2.33
N ASN A 551 -5.38 -20.96 -1.09
CA ASN A 551 -6.23 -22.01 -0.55
C ASN A 551 -7.05 -21.43 0.60
N ASP A 552 -8.24 -21.97 0.79
CA ASP A 552 -9.17 -21.62 1.87
C ASP A 552 -9.57 -20.13 1.85
N GLN A 553 -9.60 -19.51 0.66
CA GLN A 553 -10.00 -18.10 0.49
C GLN A 553 -11.40 -17.87 1.06
N ILE A 554 -11.57 -16.80 1.87
CA ILE A 554 -12.87 -16.47 2.45
C ILE A 554 -13.63 -15.53 1.52
N ASN A 555 -14.83 -15.96 1.14
CA ASN A 555 -15.74 -15.18 0.32
C ASN A 555 -17.13 -15.12 0.94
N THR A 556 -17.89 -14.08 0.58
CA THR A 556 -19.30 -13.96 0.92
C THR A 556 -20.15 -14.83 0.01
N VAL A 557 -21.24 -15.37 0.58
CA VAL A 557 -22.25 -16.15 -0.15
C VAL A 557 -23.65 -15.79 0.35
N ILE A 558 -24.64 -15.84 -0.54
CA ILE A 558 -26.04 -15.65 -0.17
C ILE A 558 -26.57 -16.94 0.48
N VAL A 559 -27.05 -16.81 1.71
CA VAL A 559 -27.56 -17.93 2.52
C VAL A 559 -29.07 -17.87 2.74
N GLY A 560 -29.72 -16.76 2.41
CA GLY A 560 -31.15 -16.57 2.55
C GLY A 560 -31.62 -15.20 2.10
N GLY A 561 -32.89 -14.90 2.33
CA GLY A 561 -33.45 -13.58 2.11
C GLY A 561 -34.58 -13.28 3.10
N THR A 562 -34.79 -12.01 3.36
CA THR A 562 -35.83 -11.51 4.29
C THR A 562 -37.12 -11.22 3.55
N THR A 563 -38.23 -11.12 4.30
CA THR A 563 -39.54 -10.69 3.78
C THR A 563 -39.54 -9.25 3.27
N SER A 564 -38.56 -8.43 3.68
CA SER A 564 -38.29 -7.07 3.16
C SER A 564 -37.41 -7.06 1.91
N PHE A 565 -37.24 -8.22 1.26
CA PHE A 565 -36.41 -8.41 0.03
C PHE A 565 -34.93 -8.13 0.20
N SER A 566 -34.38 -8.17 1.41
CA SER A 566 -32.94 -8.09 1.65
C SER A 566 -32.27 -9.44 1.48
N ASN A 567 -31.14 -9.51 0.78
CA ASN A 567 -30.32 -10.72 0.77
C ASN A 567 -29.56 -10.87 2.08
N ILE A 568 -29.46 -12.12 2.55
CA ILE A 568 -28.65 -12.48 3.72
C ILE A 568 -27.35 -13.11 3.23
N TYR A 569 -26.24 -12.45 3.51
CA TYR A 569 -24.89 -12.92 3.19
C TYR A 569 -24.21 -13.51 4.42
N SER A 570 -23.35 -14.50 4.21
CA SER A 570 -22.42 -15.01 5.21
C SER A 570 -21.09 -15.39 4.55
N TYR A 571 -20.15 -15.91 5.33
CA TYR A 571 -18.78 -16.17 4.89
C TYR A 571 -18.50 -17.68 4.85
N ARG A 572 -17.77 -18.13 3.81
CA ARG A 572 -17.25 -19.49 3.71
C ARG A 572 -15.85 -19.52 3.11
N ASN A 573 -15.10 -20.59 3.38
CA ASN A 573 -13.85 -20.83 2.68
C ASN A 573 -14.10 -21.41 1.28
N LEU A 574 -13.46 -20.85 0.27
CA LEU A 574 -13.35 -21.41 -1.08
C LEU A 574 -12.09 -22.26 -1.19
N PRO A 575 -12.17 -23.46 -1.82
CA PRO A 575 -11.06 -24.40 -1.79
C PRO A 575 -9.77 -23.86 -2.43
N LYS A 576 -9.87 -23.18 -3.59
CA LYS A 576 -8.69 -22.81 -4.39
C LYS A 576 -8.96 -21.65 -5.33
N ALA A 577 -8.06 -20.67 -5.32
CA ALA A 577 -7.95 -19.64 -6.35
C ALA A 577 -6.52 -19.54 -6.88
N GLU A 578 -6.35 -19.03 -8.09
CA GLU A 578 -5.03 -18.78 -8.68
C GLU A 578 -4.96 -17.41 -9.34
N ASN A 579 -3.80 -16.76 -9.17
CA ASN A 579 -3.41 -15.56 -9.93
C ASN A 579 -2.10 -15.87 -10.63
N LYS A 580 -2.04 -15.60 -11.94
CA LYS A 580 -0.84 -15.80 -12.74
C LYS A 580 -0.69 -14.73 -13.81
N GLY A 581 0.54 -14.39 -14.12
CA GLY A 581 0.77 -13.36 -15.12
C GLY A 581 2.23 -13.00 -15.28
N LEU A 582 2.43 -11.94 -16.00
CA LEU A 582 3.74 -11.35 -16.22
C LEU A 582 3.68 -9.82 -16.05
N GLU A 583 4.78 -9.25 -15.63
CA GLU A 583 5.02 -7.81 -15.57
C GLU A 583 6.32 -7.48 -16.29
N VAL A 584 6.28 -6.41 -17.07
CA VAL A 584 7.48 -5.83 -17.71
C VAL A 584 7.53 -4.38 -17.31
N SER A 585 8.65 -3.91 -16.81
CA SER A 585 8.88 -2.48 -16.58
C SER A 585 10.20 -2.07 -17.22
N THR A 586 10.23 -0.90 -17.85
CA THR A 586 11.43 -0.36 -18.46
C THR A 586 11.56 1.12 -18.13
N ILE A 587 12.80 1.55 -17.90
CA ILE A 587 13.20 2.95 -17.70
C ILE A 587 14.31 3.22 -18.70
N TYR A 588 14.16 4.28 -19.48
CA TYR A 588 15.13 4.70 -20.48
C TYR A 588 15.44 6.19 -20.39
N GLN A 589 16.69 6.53 -20.10
CA GLN A 589 17.18 7.90 -20.12
C GLN A 589 17.54 8.28 -21.55
N ALA A 590 16.57 8.81 -22.31
CA ALA A 590 16.74 9.12 -23.72
C ALA A 590 17.78 10.23 -23.94
N THR A 591 17.74 11.28 -23.12
CA THR A 591 18.74 12.34 -23.06
C THR A 591 19.04 12.67 -21.60
N THR A 592 19.95 13.63 -21.32
CA THR A 592 20.19 14.12 -19.95
C THR A 592 18.94 14.70 -19.29
N ASP A 593 17.97 15.13 -20.10
CA ASP A 593 16.81 15.90 -19.66
C ASP A 593 15.48 15.16 -19.90
N LEU A 594 15.48 14.00 -20.60
CA LEU A 594 14.29 13.23 -20.93
C LEU A 594 14.42 11.79 -20.45
N GLN A 595 13.56 11.40 -19.53
CA GLN A 595 13.40 10.02 -19.07
C GLN A 595 12.04 9.49 -19.54
N LEU A 596 12.04 8.30 -20.11
CA LEU A 596 10.85 7.55 -20.52
C LEU A 596 10.73 6.30 -19.67
N SER A 597 9.51 5.97 -19.24
CA SER A 597 9.24 4.73 -18.52
C SER A 597 7.97 4.08 -19.06
N ALA A 598 7.98 2.77 -19.13
CA ALA A 598 6.81 1.97 -19.49
C ALA A 598 6.69 0.78 -18.56
N GLY A 599 5.46 0.44 -18.17
CA GLY A 599 5.17 -0.71 -17.34
C GLY A 599 3.92 -1.42 -17.85
N TYR A 600 4.02 -2.72 -18.13
CA TYR A 600 2.91 -3.53 -18.60
C TYR A 600 2.69 -4.72 -17.69
N GLN A 601 1.42 -5.06 -17.42
CA GLN A 601 1.01 -6.27 -16.74
C GLN A 601 0.00 -7.04 -17.58
N TYR A 602 0.20 -8.36 -17.65
CA TYR A 602 -0.83 -9.33 -18.05
C TYR A 602 -1.20 -10.19 -16.85
N LEU A 603 -2.50 -10.29 -16.54
CA LEU A 603 -3.02 -10.98 -15.36
C LEU A 603 -4.19 -11.92 -15.73
N ILE A 604 -4.14 -13.13 -15.20
CA ILE A 604 -5.27 -14.05 -15.14
C ILE A 604 -5.51 -14.40 -13.67
N ALA A 605 -6.69 -14.09 -13.15
CA ALA A 605 -7.12 -14.41 -11.81
C ALA A 605 -8.42 -15.24 -11.88
N LYS A 606 -8.40 -16.46 -11.35
CA LYS A 606 -9.53 -17.39 -11.43
C LYS A 606 -9.76 -18.13 -10.12
N ASP A 607 -11.03 -18.30 -9.78
CA ASP A 607 -11.46 -19.29 -8.80
C ASP A 607 -11.56 -20.66 -9.47
N LEU A 608 -10.73 -21.59 -9.04
CA LEU A 608 -10.69 -22.94 -9.60
C LEU A 608 -11.92 -23.76 -9.22
N SER A 609 -12.59 -23.44 -8.09
CA SER A 609 -13.82 -24.12 -7.70
C SER A 609 -14.98 -23.81 -8.62
N VAL A 610 -15.02 -22.63 -9.21
CA VAL A 610 -15.97 -22.25 -10.27
C VAL A 610 -15.74 -23.09 -11.51
N LEU A 611 -14.48 -23.21 -11.96
CA LEU A 611 -14.12 -24.04 -13.11
C LEU A 611 -14.54 -25.51 -12.92
N ASP A 612 -14.30 -26.06 -11.73
CA ASP A 612 -14.66 -27.43 -11.38
C ASP A 612 -16.19 -27.61 -11.27
N SER A 613 -16.91 -26.58 -10.82
CA SER A 613 -18.36 -26.58 -10.73
C SER A 613 -19.02 -26.51 -12.10
N ILE A 614 -18.49 -25.70 -13.02
CA ILE A 614 -18.95 -25.66 -14.43
C ILE A 614 -18.74 -27.01 -15.10
N ARG A 615 -17.55 -27.63 -14.96
CA ARG A 615 -17.25 -28.96 -15.52
C ARG A 615 -18.18 -30.04 -14.99
N ALA A 616 -18.51 -29.95 -13.70
CA ALA A 616 -19.37 -30.93 -13.04
C ALA A 616 -20.87 -30.65 -13.21
N GLY A 617 -21.26 -29.58 -13.90
CA GLY A 617 -22.66 -29.20 -14.09
C GLY A 617 -23.41 -28.91 -12.79
N ARG A 618 -22.72 -28.32 -11.78
CA ARG A 618 -23.33 -28.03 -10.48
C ARG A 618 -24.14 -26.73 -10.52
N TRP A 619 -25.28 -26.71 -9.85
CA TRP A 619 -26.02 -25.48 -9.66
C TRP A 619 -25.30 -24.51 -8.73
N PRO A 620 -25.31 -23.16 -9.02
CA PRO A 620 -25.92 -22.44 -10.14
C PRO A 620 -25.07 -22.43 -11.43
N TYR A 621 -23.86 -22.95 -11.42
CA TYR A 621 -22.86 -22.88 -12.48
C TYR A 621 -23.22 -23.64 -13.76
N ASN A 622 -24.33 -24.34 -13.78
CA ASN A 622 -24.92 -25.05 -14.96
C ASN A 622 -26.07 -24.29 -15.60
N GLN A 623 -26.42 -23.10 -15.10
CA GLN A 623 -27.46 -22.28 -15.71
C GLN A 623 -27.00 -21.79 -17.08
N THR A 624 -27.97 -21.67 -18.01
CA THR A 624 -27.71 -21.26 -19.37
C THR A 624 -27.19 -19.83 -19.45
N ILE A 625 -26.22 -19.60 -20.31
CA ILE A 625 -25.79 -18.26 -20.69
C ILE A 625 -26.73 -17.78 -21.78
N ASN A 626 -27.38 -16.64 -21.54
CA ASN A 626 -28.36 -16.06 -22.44
C ASN A 626 -27.77 -14.81 -23.11
N ASN A 627 -27.74 -14.80 -24.45
CA ASN A 627 -27.37 -13.60 -25.18
C ASN A 627 -28.52 -12.58 -25.12
N PRO A 628 -28.33 -11.42 -24.51
CA PRO A 628 -29.43 -10.43 -24.32
C PRO A 628 -29.84 -9.77 -25.65
N ILE A 629 -29.04 -9.89 -26.71
CA ILE A 629 -29.30 -9.27 -28.01
C ILE A 629 -30.05 -10.26 -28.94
N THR A 630 -29.56 -11.51 -29.02
CA THR A 630 -30.11 -12.51 -29.94
C THR A 630 -31.18 -13.40 -29.30
N GLY A 631 -31.22 -13.45 -27.95
CA GLY A 631 -32.09 -14.37 -27.19
C GLY A 631 -31.59 -15.83 -27.22
N GLU A 632 -30.44 -16.12 -27.84
CA GLU A 632 -29.88 -17.46 -27.85
C GLU A 632 -29.40 -17.88 -26.46
N SER A 633 -29.72 -19.11 -26.08
CA SER A 633 -29.32 -19.71 -24.82
C SER A 633 -28.41 -20.90 -25.07
N ARG A 634 -27.32 -21.00 -24.32
CA ARG A 634 -26.37 -22.12 -24.43
C ARG A 634 -25.88 -22.60 -23.08
N ALA A 635 -25.46 -23.85 -23.01
CA ALA A 635 -24.84 -24.37 -21.80
C ALA A 635 -23.48 -23.71 -21.57
N PRO A 636 -23.11 -23.41 -20.29
CA PRO A 636 -21.83 -22.84 -19.95
C PRO A 636 -20.68 -23.82 -20.16
N THR A 637 -19.53 -23.26 -20.53
CA THR A 637 -18.26 -23.98 -20.63
C THR A 637 -17.21 -23.27 -19.78
N VAL A 638 -16.11 -23.94 -19.45
CA VAL A 638 -15.00 -23.33 -18.69
C VAL A 638 -14.35 -22.12 -19.38
N LYS A 639 -14.56 -21.96 -20.70
CA LYS A 639 -14.06 -20.82 -21.46
C LYS A 639 -14.87 -19.54 -21.21
N ASP A 640 -16.13 -19.70 -20.84
CA ASP A 640 -17.05 -18.58 -20.59
C ASP A 640 -16.72 -17.86 -19.30
N TYR A 641 -16.13 -18.54 -18.34
CA TYR A 641 -15.72 -17.91 -17.08
C TYR A 641 -14.56 -16.93 -17.34
N TRP A 642 -14.85 -15.64 -17.24
CA TRP A 642 -13.86 -14.58 -17.40
C TRP A 642 -12.77 -14.61 -16.31
N GLY A 643 -13.18 -14.71 -15.06
CA GLY A 643 -12.33 -14.67 -13.88
C GLY A 643 -12.97 -13.91 -12.71
N ILE A 644 -12.16 -13.56 -11.75
CA ILE A 644 -12.59 -12.82 -10.55
C ILE A 644 -12.87 -11.35 -10.91
N GLU A 645 -13.84 -10.73 -10.23
CA GLU A 645 -14.23 -9.32 -10.39
C GLU A 645 -13.08 -8.35 -10.16
N ASP A 646 -13.17 -7.14 -10.73
CA ASP A 646 -12.20 -6.03 -10.64
C ASP A 646 -10.79 -6.33 -11.18
N ARG A 647 -10.57 -7.46 -11.90
CA ARG A 647 -9.26 -7.84 -12.45
C ARG A 647 -9.22 -7.59 -13.95
N SER A 648 -8.50 -6.53 -14.33
CA SER A 648 -8.16 -6.31 -15.73
C SER A 648 -7.08 -7.28 -16.18
N ARG A 649 -7.25 -7.84 -17.39
CA ARG A 649 -6.21 -8.72 -17.98
C ARG A 649 -4.99 -7.94 -18.44
N HIS A 650 -5.18 -6.69 -18.86
CA HIS A 650 -4.13 -5.87 -19.45
C HIS A 650 -4.07 -4.51 -18.75
N MET A 651 -2.91 -4.13 -18.28
CA MET A 651 -2.64 -2.77 -17.77
C MET A 651 -1.32 -2.28 -18.33
N LEU A 652 -1.29 -1.02 -18.79
CA LEU A 652 -0.10 -0.37 -19.32
C LEU A 652 0.02 1.04 -18.72
N ASN A 653 1.17 1.33 -18.13
CA ASN A 653 1.53 2.65 -17.60
C ASN A 653 2.68 3.21 -18.42
N LEU A 654 2.53 4.43 -18.94
CA LEU A 654 3.56 5.15 -19.68
C LEU A 654 3.86 6.46 -18.95
N LYS A 655 5.13 6.82 -18.85
CA LYS A 655 5.57 8.07 -18.24
C LYS A 655 6.67 8.72 -19.07
N ALA A 656 6.60 10.04 -19.22
CA ALA A 656 7.63 10.87 -19.81
C ALA A 656 7.94 12.03 -18.87
N LEU A 657 9.15 12.07 -18.35
CA LEU A 657 9.66 13.14 -17.51
C LEU A 657 10.66 13.96 -18.35
N TYR A 658 10.38 15.24 -18.51
CA TYR A 658 11.23 16.18 -19.24
C TYR A 658 11.60 17.39 -18.38
N GLU A 659 12.91 17.62 -18.17
CA GLU A 659 13.44 18.78 -17.48
C GLU A 659 13.90 19.81 -18.52
N TYR A 660 13.20 20.95 -18.61
CA TYR A 660 13.60 22.07 -19.46
C TYR A 660 14.45 23.05 -18.65
N ARG A 661 15.75 22.79 -18.59
CA ARG A 661 16.72 23.52 -17.76
C ARG A 661 16.77 25.03 -17.99
N PRO A 662 16.67 25.56 -19.24
CA PRO A 662 16.76 27.01 -19.45
C PRO A 662 15.69 27.81 -18.69
N TRP A 663 14.54 27.20 -18.44
CA TRP A 663 13.46 27.82 -17.68
C TRP A 663 13.23 27.18 -16.31
N GLU A 664 14.09 26.27 -15.87
CA GLU A 664 13.91 25.52 -14.63
C GLU A 664 12.50 24.91 -14.51
N MET A 665 12.02 24.29 -15.58
CA MET A 665 10.69 23.68 -15.66
C MET A 665 10.80 22.15 -15.76
N ASN A 666 9.91 21.44 -15.04
CA ASN A 666 9.71 20.01 -15.17
C ASN A 666 8.33 19.72 -15.75
N PHE A 667 8.28 18.81 -16.71
CA PHE A 667 7.06 18.29 -17.30
C PHE A 667 6.99 16.80 -17.04
N ASN A 668 5.90 16.33 -16.45
CA ASN A 668 5.67 14.90 -16.20
C ASN A 668 4.33 14.51 -16.82
N LEU A 669 4.39 13.86 -17.98
CA LEU A 669 3.23 13.30 -18.68
C LEU A 669 3.10 11.81 -18.37
N ARG A 670 1.91 11.37 -17.97
CA ARG A 670 1.62 10.01 -17.57
C ARG A 670 0.35 9.52 -18.25
N ALA A 671 0.36 8.28 -18.70
CA ALA A 671 -0.82 7.62 -19.27
C ALA A 671 -1.01 6.27 -18.62
N ASN A 672 -2.19 6.04 -18.05
CA ASN A 672 -2.62 4.78 -17.48
C ASN A 672 -3.69 4.18 -18.39
N ILE A 673 -3.40 3.04 -18.98
CA ILE A 673 -4.28 2.32 -19.90
C ILE A 673 -4.71 1.04 -19.18
N ARG A 674 -5.99 0.83 -19.04
CA ARG A 674 -6.55 -0.35 -18.39
C ARG A 674 -7.54 -1.03 -19.35
N GLY A 675 -7.32 -2.30 -19.64
CA GLY A 675 -8.24 -3.11 -20.42
C GLY A 675 -9.53 -3.40 -19.65
N LYS A 676 -10.59 -3.75 -20.35
CA LYS A 676 -11.89 -4.04 -19.74
C LYS A 676 -11.77 -5.06 -18.62
N TYR A 677 -12.57 -4.89 -17.58
CA TYR A 677 -12.61 -5.80 -16.45
C TYR A 677 -14.04 -5.96 -15.89
N PRO A 678 -14.36 -7.14 -15.33
CA PRO A 678 -15.69 -7.38 -14.78
C PRO A 678 -15.89 -6.54 -13.52
N PHE A 679 -17.07 -5.97 -13.38
CA PHE A 679 -17.47 -5.23 -12.20
C PHE A 679 -18.35 -6.08 -11.29
N GLN A 680 -19.41 -6.70 -11.83
CA GLN A 680 -20.36 -7.46 -11.05
C GLN A 680 -21.01 -8.56 -11.92
N GLU A 681 -21.28 -9.71 -11.29
CA GLU A 681 -22.13 -10.77 -11.83
C GLU A 681 -23.60 -10.34 -11.78
N THR A 682 -24.29 -10.37 -12.91
CA THR A 682 -25.68 -9.90 -13.07
C THR A 682 -26.61 -10.95 -13.65
N THR A 683 -26.07 -12.05 -14.15
CA THR A 683 -26.83 -13.10 -14.86
C THR A 683 -27.35 -14.22 -13.93
N ALA A 684 -27.01 -14.18 -12.64
CA ALA A 684 -27.35 -15.13 -11.57
C ALA A 684 -26.92 -16.59 -11.86
N ASN A 685 -25.91 -16.77 -12.74
CA ASN A 685 -25.35 -18.08 -13.05
C ASN A 685 -24.15 -18.48 -12.17
N GLY A 686 -23.77 -17.58 -11.26
CA GLY A 686 -22.74 -17.81 -10.24
C GLY A 686 -21.30 -17.60 -10.70
N PHE A 687 -21.07 -17.07 -11.91
CA PHE A 687 -19.73 -16.73 -12.40
C PHE A 687 -19.80 -15.59 -13.43
N ILE A 688 -18.72 -14.85 -13.55
CA ILE A 688 -18.61 -13.77 -14.52
C ILE A 688 -18.48 -14.32 -15.93
N ASP A 689 -19.40 -13.99 -16.81
CA ASP A 689 -19.37 -14.27 -18.25
C ASP A 689 -19.33 -12.98 -19.11
N GLU A 690 -19.41 -13.09 -20.42
CA GLU A 690 -19.30 -11.96 -21.35
C GLU A 690 -20.49 -10.98 -21.31
N TYR A 691 -21.63 -11.39 -20.78
CA TYR A 691 -22.86 -10.61 -20.69
C TYR A 691 -23.08 -9.94 -19.32
N ASP A 692 -22.19 -10.17 -18.39
CA ASP A 692 -22.19 -9.50 -17.11
C ASP A 692 -21.72 -8.03 -17.22
N GLU A 693 -21.73 -7.34 -16.10
CA GLU A 693 -21.37 -5.93 -16.08
C GLU A 693 -19.85 -5.71 -16.05
N PHE A 694 -19.36 -4.92 -17.01
CA PHE A 694 -17.94 -4.61 -17.17
C PHE A 694 -17.68 -3.11 -17.14
N VAL A 695 -16.52 -2.73 -16.61
CA VAL A 695 -15.91 -1.43 -16.91
C VAL A 695 -15.17 -1.55 -18.24
N PRO A 696 -15.41 -0.66 -19.21
CA PRO A 696 -14.79 -0.72 -20.54
C PRO A 696 -13.29 -0.40 -20.48
N ASP A 697 -12.59 -0.69 -21.59
CA ASP A 697 -11.22 -0.21 -21.81
C ASP A 697 -11.17 1.32 -21.68
N HIS A 698 -10.16 1.82 -20.99
CA HIS A 698 -10.02 3.26 -20.80
C HIS A 698 -8.58 3.72 -20.67
N VAL A 699 -8.38 5.00 -20.91
CA VAL A 699 -7.11 5.70 -20.82
C VAL A 699 -7.26 6.92 -19.93
N LEU A 700 -6.42 7.05 -18.92
CA LEU A 700 -6.29 8.24 -18.09
C LEU A 700 -4.95 8.91 -18.39
N ILE A 701 -4.99 10.17 -18.85
CA ILE A 701 -3.80 10.97 -19.11
C ILE A 701 -3.68 12.02 -18.04
N ASN A 702 -2.51 12.10 -17.38
CA ASN A 702 -2.20 13.04 -16.33
C ASN A 702 -0.97 13.87 -16.71
N LEU A 703 -0.97 15.15 -16.40
CA LEU A 703 0.14 16.08 -16.65
C LEU A 703 0.44 16.87 -15.38
N THR A 704 1.70 16.91 -15.00
CA THR A 704 2.21 17.82 -13.98
C THR A 704 3.27 18.73 -14.58
N ILE A 705 3.14 20.03 -14.34
CA ILE A 705 4.12 21.04 -14.73
C ILE A 705 4.61 21.74 -13.47
N GLU A 706 5.92 21.79 -13.28
CA GLU A 706 6.58 22.53 -12.21
C GLU A 706 7.47 23.63 -12.77
N LYS A 707 7.43 24.81 -12.19
CA LYS A 707 8.35 25.91 -12.45
C LYS A 707 9.07 26.28 -11.17
N ASN A 708 10.38 26.12 -11.16
CA ASN A 708 11.22 26.52 -10.04
C ASN A 708 11.63 28.00 -10.18
N LEU A 709 11.63 28.69 -9.05
CA LEU A 709 12.00 30.10 -8.92
C LEU A 709 12.91 30.26 -7.68
N TRP A 710 13.69 31.37 -7.65
CA TRP A 710 14.54 31.73 -6.50
C TRP A 710 15.47 30.60 -6.05
N ASN A 711 16.26 30.05 -6.98
CA ASN A 711 17.15 28.92 -6.72
C ASN A 711 16.43 27.72 -6.09
N LYS A 712 15.26 27.37 -6.66
CA LYS A 712 14.40 26.25 -6.20
C LYS A 712 13.82 26.42 -4.80
N LYS A 713 13.84 27.66 -4.23
CA LYS A 713 13.16 27.95 -2.96
C LYS A 713 11.63 28.06 -3.15
N LEU A 714 11.15 28.55 -4.28
CA LEU A 714 9.74 28.63 -4.64
C LEU A 714 9.47 27.77 -5.87
N THR A 715 8.47 26.90 -5.80
CA THR A 715 7.99 26.09 -6.92
C THR A 715 6.51 26.40 -7.18
N LEU A 716 6.19 26.78 -8.42
CA LEU A 716 4.83 26.84 -8.90
C LEU A 716 4.47 25.50 -9.54
N ARG A 717 3.28 25.00 -9.30
CA ARG A 717 2.83 23.69 -9.80
C ARG A 717 1.45 23.80 -10.44
N LEU A 718 1.31 23.14 -11.59
CA LEU A 718 0.03 22.89 -12.27
C LEU A 718 -0.12 21.36 -12.42
N ILE A 719 -1.23 20.84 -11.94
CA ILE A 719 -1.57 19.42 -12.04
C ILE A 719 -2.87 19.32 -12.84
N ALA A 720 -2.90 18.47 -13.85
CA ALA A 720 -4.08 18.15 -14.61
C ALA A 720 -4.23 16.63 -14.69
N ASP A 721 -5.14 16.08 -13.90
CA ASP A 721 -5.44 14.65 -13.85
C ASP A 721 -6.64 14.36 -14.76
N ASN A 722 -6.62 13.17 -15.41
CA ASN A 722 -7.68 12.71 -16.32
C ASN A 722 -8.02 13.74 -17.40
N LEU A 723 -7.02 14.16 -18.19
CA LEU A 723 -7.17 15.17 -19.25
C LEU A 723 -8.28 14.83 -20.27
N LEU A 724 -8.52 13.53 -20.50
CA LEU A 724 -9.57 13.05 -21.41
C LEU A 724 -10.98 13.11 -20.80
N ASP A 725 -11.11 13.46 -19.53
CA ASP A 725 -12.38 13.57 -18.81
C ASP A 725 -13.20 12.26 -18.78
N PHE A 726 -12.51 11.12 -18.73
CA PHE A 726 -13.15 9.82 -18.71
C PHE A 726 -13.80 9.54 -17.35
N THR A 727 -15.08 9.19 -17.37
CA THR A 727 -15.86 8.77 -16.19
C THR A 727 -16.67 7.53 -16.54
N HIS A 728 -16.94 6.68 -15.54
CA HIS A 728 -17.82 5.54 -15.70
C HIS A 728 -18.52 5.24 -14.37
N ARG A 729 -19.82 4.90 -14.41
CA ARG A 729 -20.63 4.68 -13.19
C ARG A 729 -20.07 3.63 -12.25
N ASN A 730 -19.40 2.62 -12.77
CA ASN A 730 -18.77 1.53 -11.99
C ASN A 730 -17.33 1.87 -11.56
N MET A 731 -16.87 3.10 -11.80
CA MET A 731 -15.58 3.62 -11.32
C MET A 731 -15.83 4.71 -10.27
N LEU A 732 -16.43 4.33 -9.17
CA LEU A 732 -16.96 5.25 -8.15
C LEU A 732 -15.94 6.24 -7.58
N GLY A 733 -14.66 5.87 -7.54
CA GLY A 733 -13.56 6.72 -7.04
C GLY A 733 -12.76 7.46 -8.13
N GLN A 734 -13.20 7.40 -9.42
CA GLN A 734 -12.52 8.09 -10.51
C GLN A 734 -13.26 9.36 -10.90
N PRO A 735 -12.78 10.56 -10.50
CA PRO A 735 -13.37 11.82 -10.93
C PRO A 735 -13.16 12.05 -12.43
N GLY A 736 -13.96 12.93 -13.03
CA GLY A 736 -13.69 13.55 -14.31
C GLY A 736 -12.35 14.30 -14.29
N ARG A 737 -12.17 15.26 -15.20
CA ARG A 737 -10.95 16.06 -15.26
C ARG A 737 -10.78 16.92 -14.01
N VAL A 738 -9.60 16.81 -13.38
CA VAL A 738 -9.21 17.60 -12.20
C VAL A 738 -8.02 18.48 -12.56
N ILE A 739 -8.14 19.77 -12.35
CA ILE A 739 -7.07 20.76 -12.57
C ILE A 739 -6.80 21.47 -11.25
N LEU A 740 -5.55 21.43 -10.79
CA LEU A 740 -5.09 22.09 -9.58
C LEU A 740 -3.90 22.97 -9.88
N GLY A 741 -3.91 24.18 -9.32
CA GLY A 741 -2.76 25.07 -9.28
C GLY A 741 -2.27 25.25 -7.86
N GLY A 742 -0.98 25.46 -7.70
CA GLY A 742 -0.45 25.70 -6.38
C GLY A 742 0.99 26.16 -6.34
N LEU A 743 1.44 26.37 -5.13
CA LEU A 743 2.80 26.82 -4.86
C LEU A 743 3.37 26.08 -3.66
N SER A 744 4.69 25.91 -3.65
CA SER A 744 5.41 25.42 -2.50
C SER A 744 6.65 26.26 -2.25
N TYR A 745 6.94 26.48 -0.98
CA TYR A 745 8.11 27.24 -0.55
C TYR A 745 8.97 26.38 0.38
N ARG A 746 10.26 26.32 0.07
CA ARG A 746 11.27 25.61 0.87
C ARG A 746 12.22 26.63 1.49
N TRP A 747 12.27 26.64 2.80
CA TRP A 747 13.25 27.38 3.56
C TRP A 747 14.37 26.44 4.01
N LEU A 748 15.60 26.85 3.75
CA LEU A 748 16.81 26.16 4.21
C LEU A 748 17.60 27.18 5.00
N LYS A 749 18.08 26.79 6.16
CA LYS A 749 19.04 27.61 6.89
C LYS A 749 20.41 27.37 6.25
N ASP A 750 20.99 28.45 5.71
CA ASP A 750 22.33 28.46 5.11
C ASP A 750 23.39 28.16 6.16
#